data_780afca502cb1da7cc1f75c1d36ad012
#
_entry.id   780afca502cb1da7cc1f75c1d36ad012
#
_cell.length_a   1.000
_cell.length_b   1.000
_cell.length_c   1.000
_cell.angle_alpha   90.00
_cell.angle_beta   90.00
_cell.angle_gamma   90.00
#
_symmetry.space_group_name_H-M   'P 1'
#
loop_
_entity.id
_entity.type
_entity.pdbx_description
1 polymer ?
#
loop_
_entity_poly.entity_id
_entity_poly.type
_entity_poly.pdbx_seq_one_letter_code
_entity_poly.pdbx_strand_id
1 'polypeptide(L)'
;MARTGFFLGRGPADGTDDRRPGPRGELARLLDAEYGLRPDVAVAEGAPAIYGEDAAVAALRRVRRLDLPLTPEAVLAHANPGPRLSAVLAELWPDTVRWHGRKHSTVVLRATLLAARGTPSTPFLLDLAASSGLSPLSASEAADLADAGHQRAVRHAAWRYLHDLPNGRGHLPAASTASDAYERMLLAPPDPCIEWDSRRSGPVIAQTMLLGGLDMPGQGLSGGLSVLLAGLGDQLAVTAGTGGVVTVVLAGHADFERNPDVSYERSPGHWILRLPVDAADPPPQTDMHAHRPALAWWAARLLGTMSRPLDVLHVRYADDGSLALAESAARLGARLVFTATPDPHRQLADAYAHTTPDTVDALRYDLHRVFVADRLVERADTVVAIPGRGGTGELVRHFPGLADVNEGMGPAAPPEGIAPYRPAPDEEHRQGELLSALFRGGDNPDALDPADRHLPLLLCVGRLHPVKQQDLLVQVWLASGLSERSTLVLVGGSPGGPGPGPEAEVRGRIATLLASHPQARSRFALIPAMANEDVRRLERALADPDRAARCWYVCPSAKEEFGIAVLEAMEAGLPAAGPLRGGVAHYLRDGVSGILLDTSSASGLTRGLRRLVAVRETDREQLARRGRDVVRNQYSVTAMADALAREYTAGAAHRPTAAGSRRAGEPDALRAPG
;
A
#
# COMPACT_ATOMS: atom_id res chain seq x y z
N MET A 1 -9.67 18.84 38.17
CA MET A 1 -10.85 19.48 38.77
C MET A 1 -11.32 20.58 37.86
N ALA A 2 -12.44 20.40 37.22
CA ALA A 2 -13.50 21.33 36.87
C ALA A 2 -14.40 20.69 35.83
N ARG A 3 -15.52 20.12 36.31
CA ARG A 3 -16.65 19.71 35.48
C ARG A 3 -17.41 20.99 35.09
N THR A 4 -17.44 21.35 33.82
CA THR A 4 -18.38 22.34 33.28
C THR A 4 -19.58 21.59 32.70
N GLY A 5 -20.67 21.57 33.51
CA GLY A 5 -21.97 21.10 33.06
C GLY A 5 -22.57 22.12 32.06
N PHE A 6 -23.00 21.65 30.92
CA PHE A 6 -23.83 22.43 30.00
C PHE A 6 -25.29 22.36 30.44
N PHE A 7 -25.81 23.48 30.93
CA PHE A 7 -27.23 23.70 31.17
C PHE A 7 -27.93 23.96 29.82
N LEU A 8 -28.83 23.06 29.45
CA LEU A 8 -29.81 23.32 28.40
C LEU A 8 -30.95 24.18 28.95
N GLY A 9 -31.01 25.43 28.56
CA GLY A 9 -32.12 26.33 28.90
C GLY A 9 -33.43 25.84 28.23
N ARG A 10 -34.48 25.63 29.04
CA ARG A 10 -35.85 25.38 28.58
C ARG A 10 -36.43 26.71 28.09
N GLY A 11 -36.72 26.83 26.80
CA GLY A 11 -37.67 27.80 26.24
C GLY A 11 -39.10 27.26 26.34
N PRO A 12 -40.14 28.11 26.27
CA PRO A 12 -41.52 27.75 26.60
C PRO A 12 -42.11 26.73 25.62
N ALA A 13 -42.87 25.81 26.20
CA ALA A 13 -43.64 24.79 25.50
C ALA A 13 -44.78 25.43 24.72
N ASP A 14 -44.83 25.15 23.43
CA ASP A 14 -46.07 25.17 22.66
C ASP A 14 -46.22 23.87 21.86
N GLY A 15 -47.47 23.41 21.83
CA GLY A 15 -47.93 22.06 21.68
C GLY A 15 -47.49 21.21 20.51
N THR A 16 -47.40 19.93 20.83
CA THR A 16 -47.75 18.77 20.01
C THR A 16 -47.11 18.61 18.64
N ASP A 17 -45.95 17.94 18.63
CA ASP A 17 -45.72 16.82 17.73
C ASP A 17 -44.63 15.89 18.31
N ASP A 18 -45.09 14.81 18.96
CA ASP A 18 -44.23 13.79 19.60
C ASP A 18 -43.69 12.80 18.53
N ARG A 19 -43.31 13.33 17.35
CA ARG A 19 -42.53 12.58 16.35
C ARG A 19 -41.06 12.75 16.67
N ARG A 20 -40.46 11.73 17.29
CA ARG A 20 -39.02 11.62 17.29
C ARG A 20 -38.53 11.82 15.84
N PRO A 21 -37.54 12.70 15.58
CA PRO A 21 -37.05 12.89 14.23
C PRO A 21 -36.55 11.57 13.70
N GLY A 22 -36.91 11.22 12.49
CA GLY A 22 -36.39 10.02 11.82
C GLY A 22 -34.87 10.06 11.74
N PRO A 23 -34.18 8.92 11.47
CA PRO A 23 -32.72 8.78 11.46
C PRO A 23 -31.97 9.85 10.66
N ARG A 24 -32.54 10.32 9.56
CA ARG A 24 -32.02 11.45 8.78
C ARG A 24 -32.01 12.77 9.56
N GLY A 25 -32.98 12.98 10.44
CA GLY A 25 -33.08 14.17 11.28
C GLY A 25 -32.04 14.16 12.42
N GLU A 26 -31.65 13.00 12.94
CA GLU A 26 -30.61 12.89 13.96
C GLU A 26 -29.22 13.25 13.38
N LEU A 27 -28.89 12.72 12.22
CA LEU A 27 -27.64 13.07 11.53
C LEU A 27 -27.61 14.55 11.08
N ALA A 28 -28.74 15.07 10.60
CA ALA A 28 -28.85 16.49 10.24
C ALA A 28 -28.63 17.40 11.47
N ARG A 29 -29.13 17.04 12.66
CA ARG A 29 -28.83 17.77 13.90
C ARG A 29 -27.37 17.69 14.32
N LEU A 30 -26.73 16.54 14.15
CA LEU A 30 -25.30 16.39 14.42
C LEU A 30 -24.48 17.28 13.46
N LEU A 31 -24.84 17.33 12.19
CA LEU A 31 -24.22 18.19 11.19
C LEU A 31 -24.43 19.68 11.51
N ASP A 32 -25.65 20.07 11.90
CA ASP A 32 -25.97 21.45 12.25
C ASP A 32 -25.23 21.90 13.52
N ALA A 33 -25.15 21.04 14.53
CA ALA A 33 -24.40 21.30 15.76
C ALA A 33 -22.89 21.45 15.53
N GLU A 34 -22.35 20.80 14.50
CA GLU A 34 -20.91 20.82 14.22
C GLU A 34 -20.48 21.95 13.29
N TYR A 35 -21.30 22.30 12.33
CA TYR A 35 -20.95 23.27 11.27
C TYR A 35 -21.78 24.54 11.28
N GLY A 36 -22.78 24.66 12.18
CA GLY A 36 -23.73 25.78 12.17
C GLY A 36 -24.58 25.84 10.89
N LEU A 37 -24.68 24.72 10.18
CA LEU A 37 -25.45 24.60 8.95
C LEU A 37 -26.92 24.24 9.30
N ARG A 38 -27.85 25.08 8.89
CA ARG A 38 -29.25 24.74 9.00
C ARG A 38 -29.66 23.73 7.93
N PRO A 39 -30.21 22.55 8.31
CA PRO A 39 -30.53 21.47 7.38
C PRO A 39 -31.53 21.87 6.27
N ASP A 40 -32.35 22.82 6.53
CA ASP A 40 -33.40 23.35 5.66
C ASP A 40 -32.86 24.16 4.47
N VAL A 41 -31.69 24.74 4.58
CA VAL A 41 -31.05 25.52 3.49
C VAL A 41 -30.36 24.62 2.46
N ALA A 42 -29.81 23.51 2.89
CA ALA A 42 -29.09 22.57 2.00
C ALA A 42 -30.04 21.74 1.09
N VAL A 43 -31.29 21.57 1.51
CA VAL A 43 -32.30 20.76 0.77
C VAL A 43 -33.10 21.63 -0.19
N ALA A 44 -33.27 22.93 0.09
CA ALA A 44 -34.12 23.81 -0.68
C ALA A 44 -33.50 24.41 -1.95
N GLU A 45 -32.16 24.45 -2.07
CA GLU A 45 -31.48 25.14 -3.16
C GLU A 45 -30.70 24.25 -4.14
N GLY A 46 -30.97 22.95 -4.18
CA GLY A 46 -30.33 22.06 -5.16
C GLY A 46 -28.82 22.06 -5.06
N ALA A 47 -28.26 22.24 -3.84
CA ALA A 47 -26.84 22.10 -3.59
C ALA A 47 -26.38 20.71 -4.05
N PRO A 48 -25.30 20.59 -4.84
CA PRO A 48 -24.90 19.32 -5.40
C PRO A 48 -24.66 18.31 -4.27
N ALA A 49 -25.12 17.07 -4.47
CA ALA A 49 -25.00 15.94 -3.54
C ALA A 49 -23.57 15.75 -2.97
N ILE A 50 -22.58 16.32 -3.62
CA ILE A 50 -21.15 16.33 -3.31
C ILE A 50 -20.83 16.99 -1.96
N TYR A 51 -21.46 18.13 -1.64
CA TYR A 51 -21.23 18.83 -0.35
C TYR A 51 -21.87 18.06 0.83
N GLY A 52 -22.95 17.33 0.57
CA GLY A 52 -23.61 16.50 1.60
C GLY A 52 -22.75 15.31 2.06
N GLU A 53 -22.01 14.64 1.14
CA GLU A 53 -21.17 13.51 1.50
C GLU A 53 -19.95 13.95 2.31
N ASP A 54 -19.25 15.02 1.90
CA ASP A 54 -18.07 15.50 2.62
C ASP A 54 -18.40 15.92 4.06
N ALA A 55 -19.53 16.60 4.25
CA ALA A 55 -20.00 16.99 5.57
C ALA A 55 -20.39 15.77 6.42
N ALA A 56 -21.10 14.80 5.84
CA ALA A 56 -21.46 13.56 6.52
C ALA A 56 -20.22 12.74 6.94
N VAL A 57 -19.24 12.61 6.06
CA VAL A 57 -17.96 11.94 6.36
C VAL A 57 -17.24 12.62 7.52
N ALA A 58 -17.15 13.95 7.52
CA ALA A 58 -16.47 14.70 8.59
C ALA A 58 -17.20 14.53 9.92
N ALA A 59 -18.55 14.67 9.93
CA ALA A 59 -19.35 14.50 11.14
C ALA A 59 -19.24 13.07 11.72
N LEU A 60 -19.33 12.04 10.88
CA LEU A 60 -19.23 10.65 11.33
C LEU A 60 -17.82 10.32 11.85
N ARG A 61 -16.77 10.87 11.23
CA ARG A 61 -15.40 10.74 11.76
C ARG A 61 -15.25 11.38 13.14
N ARG A 62 -15.92 12.51 13.39
CA ARG A 62 -15.93 13.17 14.69
C ARG A 62 -16.74 12.36 15.71
N VAL A 63 -17.92 11.86 15.34
CA VAL A 63 -18.71 10.94 16.17
C VAL A 63 -17.86 9.78 16.64
N ARG A 64 -17.10 9.16 15.76
CA ARG A 64 -16.19 8.07 16.10
C ARG A 64 -15.09 8.51 17.08
N ARG A 65 -14.45 9.68 16.85
CA ARG A 65 -13.40 10.19 17.77
C ARG A 65 -13.92 10.46 19.17
N LEU A 66 -15.20 10.81 19.29
CA LEU A 66 -15.85 11.07 20.57
C LEU A 66 -16.47 9.82 21.20
N ASP A 67 -16.32 8.67 20.55
CA ASP A 67 -16.92 7.38 20.96
C ASP A 67 -18.41 7.49 21.24
N LEU A 68 -19.13 8.23 20.40
CA LEU A 68 -20.58 8.44 20.53
C LEU A 68 -21.33 7.30 19.82
N PRO A 69 -22.22 6.56 20.52
CA PRO A 69 -22.98 5.50 19.90
C PRO A 69 -24.02 6.07 18.92
N LEU A 70 -24.00 5.60 17.68
CA LEU A 70 -25.08 5.84 16.73
C LEU A 70 -26.07 4.68 16.75
N THR A 71 -27.36 4.97 16.56
CA THR A 71 -28.37 3.92 16.42
C THR A 71 -28.20 3.18 15.09
N PRO A 72 -28.59 1.90 14.99
CA PRO A 72 -28.60 1.17 13.72
C PRO A 72 -29.35 1.91 12.61
N GLU A 73 -30.48 2.55 12.96
CA GLU A 73 -31.29 3.34 12.05
C GLU A 73 -30.53 4.56 11.50
N ALA A 74 -29.75 5.25 12.34
CA ALA A 74 -28.94 6.39 11.91
C ALA A 74 -27.83 5.98 10.96
N VAL A 75 -27.13 4.87 11.23
CA VAL A 75 -26.08 4.34 10.35
C VAL A 75 -26.68 3.91 9.00
N LEU A 76 -27.81 3.20 9.02
CA LEU A 76 -28.45 2.63 7.83
C LEU A 76 -29.34 3.63 7.06
N ALA A 77 -29.57 4.86 7.59
CA ALA A 77 -30.27 5.92 6.85
C ALA A 77 -29.58 6.33 5.56
N HIS A 78 -28.26 6.06 5.45
CA HIS A 78 -27.43 6.31 4.28
C HIS A 78 -27.31 5.04 3.42
N ALA A 79 -28.43 4.50 2.96
CA ALA A 79 -28.48 3.22 2.27
C ALA A 79 -27.74 3.16 0.90
N ASN A 80 -27.35 4.29 0.33
CA ASN A 80 -26.53 4.37 -0.90
C ASN A 80 -25.35 5.34 -0.69
N PRO A 81 -24.41 5.02 0.19
CA PRO A 81 -23.28 5.88 0.45
C PRO A 81 -22.27 5.82 -0.70
N GLY A 82 -21.64 6.96 -1.00
CA GLY A 82 -20.42 6.97 -1.81
C GLY A 82 -19.27 6.23 -1.11
N PRO A 83 -18.16 6.02 -1.81
CA PRO A 83 -17.05 5.19 -1.31
C PRO A 83 -16.51 5.59 0.06
N ARG A 84 -16.32 6.89 0.26
CA ARG A 84 -15.77 7.46 1.50
C ARG A 84 -16.74 7.31 2.68
N LEU A 85 -18.02 7.55 2.42
CA LEU A 85 -19.05 7.40 3.42
C LEU A 85 -19.25 5.93 3.79
N SER A 86 -19.24 5.02 2.80
CA SER A 86 -19.28 3.57 3.01
C SER A 86 -18.16 3.11 3.94
N ALA A 87 -16.93 3.59 3.72
CA ALA A 87 -15.80 3.23 4.55
C ALA A 87 -15.99 3.66 6.01
N VAL A 88 -16.47 4.88 6.25
CA VAL A 88 -16.72 5.39 7.62
C VAL A 88 -17.88 4.66 8.28
N LEU A 89 -18.96 4.39 7.57
CA LEU A 89 -20.10 3.64 8.10
C LEU A 89 -19.73 2.19 8.44
N ALA A 90 -18.94 1.54 7.60
CA ALA A 90 -18.42 0.20 7.88
C ALA A 90 -17.56 0.15 9.15
N GLU A 91 -16.80 1.22 9.43
CA GLU A 91 -16.01 1.35 10.66
C GLU A 91 -16.86 1.59 11.92
N LEU A 92 -17.97 2.30 11.78
CA LEU A 92 -18.90 2.59 12.90
C LEU A 92 -19.83 1.42 13.22
N TRP A 93 -20.14 0.59 12.23
CA TRP A 93 -21.14 -0.47 12.34
C TRP A 93 -20.85 -1.51 13.44
N PRO A 94 -19.63 -2.03 13.62
CA PRO A 94 -19.32 -2.96 14.71
C PRO A 94 -19.59 -2.37 16.11
N ASP A 95 -19.29 -1.09 16.32
CA ASP A 95 -19.53 -0.39 17.58
C ASP A 95 -21.04 -0.19 17.78
N THR A 96 -21.76 0.20 16.75
CA THR A 96 -23.23 0.29 16.76
C THR A 96 -23.87 -1.04 17.17
N VAL A 97 -23.41 -2.16 16.58
CA VAL A 97 -23.89 -3.51 16.94
C VAL A 97 -23.55 -3.87 18.39
N ARG A 98 -22.37 -3.47 18.88
CA ARG A 98 -21.95 -3.71 20.26
C ARG A 98 -22.83 -2.94 21.26
N TRP A 99 -23.11 -1.67 20.98
CA TRP A 99 -23.90 -0.80 21.85
C TRP A 99 -25.39 -1.16 21.87
N HIS A 100 -25.98 -1.42 20.72
CA HIS A 100 -27.43 -1.63 20.60
C HIS A 100 -27.85 -3.11 20.58
N GLY A 101 -26.86 -4.01 20.54
CA GLY A 101 -27.03 -5.45 20.56
C GLY A 101 -27.36 -6.07 19.21
N ARG A 102 -26.90 -7.31 19.03
CA ARG A 102 -27.02 -8.06 17.77
C ARG A 102 -28.47 -8.21 17.30
N LYS A 103 -29.38 -8.53 18.23
CA LYS A 103 -30.80 -8.77 17.91
C LYS A 103 -31.45 -7.53 17.28
N HIS A 104 -31.32 -6.36 17.93
CA HIS A 104 -31.90 -5.11 17.41
C HIS A 104 -31.25 -4.73 16.07
N SER A 105 -29.94 -4.74 16.00
CA SER A 105 -29.19 -4.42 14.76
C SER A 105 -29.57 -5.36 13.59
N THR A 106 -29.79 -6.65 13.86
CA THR A 106 -30.25 -7.61 12.84
C THR A 106 -31.65 -7.26 12.33
N VAL A 107 -32.57 -6.90 13.22
CA VAL A 107 -33.95 -6.53 12.83
C VAL A 107 -33.96 -5.29 11.94
N VAL A 108 -33.23 -4.25 12.34
CA VAL A 108 -33.15 -3.00 11.57
C VAL A 108 -32.47 -3.22 10.21
N LEU A 109 -31.33 -3.95 10.20
CA LEU A 109 -30.60 -4.28 8.98
C LEU A 109 -31.48 -5.11 8.01
N ARG A 110 -32.25 -6.08 8.56
CA ARG A 110 -33.21 -6.86 7.78
C ARG A 110 -34.27 -5.97 7.11
N ALA A 111 -34.89 -5.08 7.88
CA ALA A 111 -35.89 -4.16 7.35
C ALA A 111 -35.33 -3.28 6.23
N THR A 112 -34.11 -2.76 6.41
CA THR A 112 -33.40 -1.96 5.42
C THR A 112 -33.06 -2.78 4.16
N LEU A 113 -32.56 -4.00 4.32
CA LEU A 113 -32.27 -4.92 3.20
C LEU A 113 -33.51 -5.25 2.38
N LEU A 114 -34.64 -5.54 3.04
CA LEU A 114 -35.87 -5.84 2.34
C LEU A 114 -36.41 -4.61 1.57
N ALA A 115 -36.28 -3.40 2.11
CA ALA A 115 -36.63 -2.16 1.44
C ALA A 115 -35.72 -1.81 0.27
N ALA A 116 -34.44 -2.17 0.35
CA ALA A 116 -33.40 -1.89 -0.65
C ALA A 116 -33.13 -3.09 -1.59
N ARG A 117 -33.97 -4.12 -1.58
CA ARG A 117 -33.72 -5.39 -2.27
C ARG A 117 -33.43 -5.20 -3.75
N GLY A 118 -32.30 -5.74 -4.21
CA GLY A 118 -31.85 -5.67 -5.61
C GLY A 118 -31.37 -4.31 -6.09
N THR A 119 -31.32 -3.31 -5.20
CA THR A 119 -30.80 -1.97 -5.51
C THR A 119 -29.25 -1.94 -5.39
N PRO A 120 -28.59 -0.87 -5.87
CA PRO A 120 -27.14 -0.68 -5.67
C PRO A 120 -26.69 -0.62 -4.21
N SER A 121 -27.61 -0.43 -3.26
CA SER A 121 -27.33 -0.44 -1.82
C SER A 121 -27.23 -1.84 -1.21
N THR A 122 -27.82 -2.84 -1.86
CA THR A 122 -27.86 -4.22 -1.35
C THR A 122 -26.48 -4.80 -1.05
N PRO A 123 -25.43 -4.66 -1.91
CA PRO A 123 -24.10 -5.15 -1.62
C PRO A 123 -23.53 -4.60 -0.31
N PHE A 124 -23.62 -3.29 -0.10
CA PHE A 124 -23.12 -2.64 1.11
C PHE A 124 -23.81 -3.16 2.37
N LEU A 125 -25.12 -3.33 2.34
CA LEU A 125 -25.89 -3.85 3.48
C LEU A 125 -25.56 -5.31 3.79
N LEU A 126 -25.32 -6.15 2.77
CA LEU A 126 -24.86 -7.53 2.95
C LEU A 126 -23.43 -7.58 3.53
N ASP A 127 -22.55 -6.68 3.09
CA ASP A 127 -21.18 -6.58 3.61
C ASP A 127 -21.18 -6.12 5.08
N LEU A 128 -22.08 -5.20 5.49
CA LEU A 128 -22.27 -4.87 6.90
C LEU A 128 -22.75 -6.06 7.74
N ALA A 129 -23.65 -6.89 7.19
CA ALA A 129 -24.08 -8.12 7.84
C ALA A 129 -22.88 -9.07 8.06
N ALA A 130 -22.09 -9.31 7.00
CA ALA A 130 -20.94 -10.20 7.03
C ALA A 130 -19.84 -9.70 8.01
N SER A 131 -19.55 -8.40 8.00
CA SER A 131 -18.52 -7.81 8.87
C SER A 131 -18.82 -7.98 10.38
N SER A 132 -20.11 -8.03 10.73
CA SER A 132 -20.58 -8.18 12.10
C SER A 132 -21.06 -9.59 12.44
N GLY A 133 -21.00 -10.52 11.50
CA GLY A 133 -21.50 -11.89 11.65
C GLY A 133 -23.01 -11.95 11.88
N LEU A 134 -23.76 -10.97 11.38
CA LEU A 134 -25.22 -10.95 11.44
C LEU A 134 -25.83 -11.74 10.28
N SER A 135 -26.99 -12.37 10.51
CA SER A 135 -27.71 -13.14 9.48
C SER A 135 -29.11 -12.58 9.30
N PRO A 136 -29.27 -11.38 8.69
CA PRO A 136 -30.56 -10.73 8.52
C PRO A 136 -31.47 -11.43 7.49
N LEU A 137 -30.90 -12.17 6.54
CA LEU A 137 -31.65 -12.94 5.53
C LEU A 137 -31.44 -14.43 5.73
N SER A 138 -32.47 -15.23 5.45
CA SER A 138 -32.37 -16.69 5.31
C SER A 138 -31.61 -17.05 4.02
N ALA A 139 -31.19 -18.31 3.89
CA ALA A 139 -30.51 -18.77 2.69
C ALA A 139 -31.40 -18.67 1.44
N SER A 140 -32.71 -18.95 1.55
CA SER A 140 -33.65 -18.80 0.43
C SER A 140 -33.85 -17.35 -0.01
N GLU A 141 -33.95 -16.40 0.96
CA GLU A 141 -34.06 -14.97 0.64
C GLU A 141 -32.79 -14.42 -0.01
N ALA A 142 -31.62 -14.91 0.42
CA ALA A 142 -30.35 -14.54 -0.19
C ALA A 142 -30.16 -15.17 -1.58
N ALA A 143 -30.70 -16.39 -1.79
CA ALA A 143 -30.68 -17.07 -3.09
C ALA A 143 -31.43 -16.29 -4.17
N ASP A 144 -32.51 -15.62 -3.82
CA ASP A 144 -33.23 -14.75 -4.77
C ASP A 144 -32.37 -13.56 -5.26
N LEU A 145 -31.42 -13.07 -4.43
CA LEU A 145 -30.46 -12.03 -4.79
C LEU A 145 -29.27 -12.60 -5.60
N ALA A 146 -29.07 -13.90 -5.53
CA ALA A 146 -28.02 -14.62 -6.24
C ALA A 146 -28.37 -14.90 -7.71
N ASP A 147 -29.62 -14.65 -8.14
CA ASP A 147 -30.12 -14.93 -9.48
C ASP A 147 -29.50 -13.99 -10.53
N ALA A 148 -29.38 -14.52 -11.76
CA ALA A 148 -28.86 -13.84 -12.94
C ALA A 148 -29.61 -12.56 -13.32
N GLY A 149 -30.86 -12.40 -12.86
CA GLY A 149 -31.64 -11.16 -13.06
C GLY A 149 -31.12 -9.93 -12.32
N HIS A 150 -30.25 -10.10 -11.33
CA HIS A 150 -29.69 -8.99 -10.55
C HIS A 150 -28.35 -8.48 -11.11
N GLN A 151 -28.01 -7.24 -10.74
CA GLN A 151 -26.70 -6.65 -11.06
C GLN A 151 -25.55 -7.50 -10.49
N ARG A 152 -24.44 -7.56 -11.20
CA ARG A 152 -23.25 -8.35 -10.84
C ARG A 152 -22.81 -8.13 -9.38
N ALA A 153 -22.71 -6.89 -8.93
CA ALA A 153 -22.32 -6.58 -7.56
C ALA A 153 -23.29 -7.16 -6.51
N VAL A 154 -24.60 -7.16 -6.78
CA VAL A 154 -25.63 -7.75 -5.91
C VAL A 154 -25.46 -9.26 -5.84
N ARG A 155 -25.32 -9.93 -6.99
CA ARG A 155 -25.09 -11.39 -7.04
C ARG A 155 -23.84 -11.78 -6.27
N HIS A 156 -22.72 -11.09 -6.50
CA HIS A 156 -21.45 -11.43 -5.83
C HIS A 156 -21.53 -11.23 -4.31
N ALA A 157 -22.17 -10.17 -3.84
CA ALA A 157 -22.39 -9.97 -2.41
C ALA A 157 -23.29 -11.07 -1.82
N ALA A 158 -24.36 -11.46 -2.55
CA ALA A 158 -25.24 -12.54 -2.13
C ALA A 158 -24.52 -13.90 -2.11
N TRP A 159 -23.64 -14.18 -3.09
CA TRP A 159 -22.85 -15.43 -3.10
C TRP A 159 -21.87 -15.48 -1.91
N ARG A 160 -21.16 -14.38 -1.61
CA ARG A 160 -20.30 -14.31 -0.40
C ARG A 160 -21.13 -14.54 0.87
N TYR A 161 -22.27 -13.88 0.97
CA TYR A 161 -23.16 -14.04 2.10
C TYR A 161 -23.68 -15.48 2.26
N LEU A 162 -24.07 -16.15 1.16
CA LEU A 162 -24.49 -17.56 1.16
C LEU A 162 -23.34 -18.51 1.59
N HIS A 163 -22.09 -18.22 1.23
CA HIS A 163 -20.95 -19.01 1.71
C HIS A 163 -20.80 -18.98 3.23
N ASP A 164 -21.13 -17.84 3.85
CA ASP A 164 -20.97 -17.61 5.30
C ASP A 164 -22.20 -18.09 6.11
N LEU A 165 -23.32 -18.38 5.44
CA LEU A 165 -24.52 -18.92 6.10
C LEU A 165 -24.43 -20.43 6.33
N PRO A 166 -24.95 -20.94 7.47
CA PRO A 166 -25.21 -22.37 7.63
C PRO A 166 -26.13 -22.89 6.50
N ASN A 167 -25.70 -23.93 5.80
CA ASN A 167 -26.42 -24.53 4.65
C ASN A 167 -26.61 -23.59 3.43
N GLY A 168 -26.05 -22.40 3.43
CA GLY A 168 -26.22 -21.43 2.33
C GLY A 168 -25.59 -21.90 1.02
N ARG A 169 -24.51 -22.68 1.08
CA ARG A 169 -23.82 -23.22 -0.11
C ARG A 169 -24.72 -24.04 -1.03
N GLY A 170 -25.73 -24.72 -0.48
CA GLY A 170 -26.71 -25.47 -1.28
C GLY A 170 -27.63 -24.61 -2.15
N HIS A 171 -27.62 -23.31 -1.94
CA HIS A 171 -28.38 -22.30 -2.70
C HIS A 171 -27.54 -21.54 -3.73
N LEU A 172 -26.24 -21.81 -3.83
CA LEU A 172 -25.38 -21.17 -4.84
C LEU A 172 -25.69 -21.75 -6.23
N PRO A 173 -25.62 -20.91 -7.29
CA PRO A 173 -25.65 -21.40 -8.67
C PRO A 173 -24.52 -22.39 -8.94
N ALA A 174 -24.70 -23.24 -9.95
CA ALA A 174 -23.64 -24.15 -10.38
C ALA A 174 -22.45 -23.34 -10.94
N ALA A 175 -21.21 -23.73 -10.63
CA ALA A 175 -20.02 -23.05 -11.14
C ALA A 175 -19.92 -23.02 -12.68
N SER A 176 -20.64 -23.92 -13.37
CA SER A 176 -20.77 -23.93 -14.84
C SER A 176 -21.56 -22.77 -15.42
N THR A 177 -22.31 -22.01 -14.58
CA THR A 177 -23.07 -20.83 -15.01
C THR A 177 -22.26 -19.53 -14.89
N ALA A 178 -21.02 -19.59 -14.39
CA ALA A 178 -20.14 -18.45 -14.23
C ALA A 178 -19.77 -17.81 -15.57
N SER A 179 -19.74 -16.49 -15.62
CA SER A 179 -19.41 -15.71 -16.82
C SER A 179 -17.89 -15.59 -17.05
N ASP A 180 -17.08 -15.74 -16.02
CA ASP A 180 -15.63 -15.59 -16.06
C ASP A 180 -14.92 -16.38 -14.93
N ALA A 181 -13.59 -16.27 -14.89
CA ALA A 181 -12.76 -16.95 -13.88
C ALA A 181 -13.09 -16.52 -12.45
N TYR A 182 -13.34 -15.23 -12.22
CA TYR A 182 -13.67 -14.71 -10.90
C TYR A 182 -14.98 -15.30 -10.36
N GLU A 183 -16.03 -15.33 -11.18
CA GLU A 183 -17.31 -15.95 -10.79
C GLU A 183 -17.16 -17.44 -10.54
N ARG A 184 -16.40 -18.16 -11.37
CA ARG A 184 -16.12 -19.59 -11.16
C ARG A 184 -15.50 -19.84 -9.78
N MET A 185 -14.48 -19.05 -9.43
CA MET A 185 -13.83 -19.16 -8.12
C MET A 185 -14.76 -18.75 -6.98
N LEU A 186 -15.57 -17.69 -7.17
CA LEU A 186 -16.49 -17.23 -6.12
C LEU A 186 -17.58 -18.28 -5.84
N LEU A 187 -18.07 -18.98 -6.84
CA LEU A 187 -19.06 -20.06 -6.68
C LEU A 187 -18.44 -21.34 -6.08
N ALA A 188 -17.21 -21.67 -6.46
CA ALA A 188 -16.44 -22.79 -5.95
C ALA A 188 -15.03 -22.34 -5.52
N PRO A 189 -14.89 -21.74 -4.33
CA PRO A 189 -13.61 -21.21 -3.87
C PRO A 189 -12.53 -22.29 -3.83
N PRO A 190 -11.39 -22.04 -4.49
CA PRO A 190 -10.28 -22.99 -4.53
C PRO A 190 -9.60 -23.13 -3.17
N ASP A 191 -8.96 -24.28 -2.97
CA ASP A 191 -8.00 -24.48 -1.89
C ASP A 191 -6.64 -23.96 -2.34
N PRO A 192 -5.94 -23.10 -1.58
CA PRO A 192 -4.61 -22.61 -1.92
C PRO A 192 -3.54 -23.69 -1.89
N CYS A 193 -3.81 -24.89 -1.35
CA CYS A 193 -2.89 -26.03 -1.33
C CYS A 193 -1.48 -25.68 -0.80
N ILE A 194 -1.40 -24.75 0.19
CA ILE A 194 -0.14 -24.33 0.79
C ILE A 194 0.31 -25.41 1.79
N GLU A 195 1.43 -26.04 1.49
CA GLU A 195 2.05 -27.05 2.34
C GLU A 195 3.25 -26.47 3.09
N TRP A 196 3.31 -26.75 4.40
CA TRP A 196 4.39 -26.30 5.26
C TRP A 196 5.29 -27.45 5.66
N ASP A 197 6.61 -27.23 5.66
CA ASP A 197 7.55 -28.19 6.25
C ASP A 197 7.23 -28.34 7.75
N SER A 198 6.73 -29.50 8.14
CA SER A 198 6.36 -29.82 9.52
C SER A 198 7.52 -29.73 10.52
N ARG A 199 8.75 -29.74 10.04
CA ARG A 199 9.97 -29.58 10.88
C ARG A 199 10.23 -28.12 11.24
N ARG A 200 9.60 -27.16 10.57
CA ARG A 200 9.76 -25.73 10.88
C ARG A 200 8.84 -25.33 12.02
N SER A 201 9.44 -24.74 13.04
CA SER A 201 8.73 -24.11 14.16
C SER A 201 8.73 -22.57 14.00
N GLY A 202 7.75 -21.91 14.63
CA GLY A 202 7.62 -20.46 14.59
C GLY A 202 6.38 -19.98 13.84
N PRO A 203 6.14 -18.66 13.79
CA PRO A 203 4.96 -18.09 13.19
C PRO A 203 4.93 -18.27 11.67
N VAL A 204 3.72 -18.49 11.16
CA VAL A 204 3.37 -18.35 9.74
C VAL A 204 3.05 -16.88 9.50
N ILE A 205 3.75 -16.27 8.54
CA ILE A 205 3.70 -14.85 8.27
C ILE A 205 3.11 -14.62 6.88
N ALA A 206 2.09 -13.78 6.77
CA ALA A 206 1.66 -13.21 5.50
C ALA A 206 2.18 -11.78 5.38
N GLN A 207 2.84 -11.43 4.28
CA GLN A 207 3.17 -10.05 3.90
C GLN A 207 2.41 -9.65 2.65
N THR A 208 2.14 -8.35 2.46
CA THR A 208 1.32 -7.87 1.36
C THR A 208 2.13 -7.13 0.29
N MET A 209 1.79 -7.41 -0.98
CA MET A 209 2.26 -6.68 -2.16
C MET A 209 1.05 -6.38 -3.07
N LEU A 210 0.25 -5.35 -2.69
CA LEU A 210 -0.99 -5.03 -3.38
C LEU A 210 -0.82 -4.02 -4.53
N LEU A 211 0.40 -3.51 -4.75
CA LEU A 211 0.71 -2.51 -5.79
C LEU A 211 1.14 -3.12 -7.14
N GLY A 212 0.98 -4.41 -7.31
CA GLY A 212 1.38 -5.15 -8.50
C GLY A 212 1.86 -6.56 -8.17
N GLY A 213 2.29 -7.31 -9.20
CA GLY A 213 2.82 -8.66 -9.04
C GLY A 213 4.28 -8.70 -8.61
N LEU A 214 4.74 -9.90 -8.24
CA LEU A 214 6.16 -10.20 -7.98
C LEU A 214 6.86 -10.82 -9.20
N ASP A 215 6.12 -11.11 -10.27
CA ASP A 215 6.63 -11.88 -11.41
C ASP A 215 7.57 -11.05 -12.30
N MET A 216 7.48 -9.72 -12.24
CA MET A 216 8.34 -8.79 -12.99
C MET A 216 8.98 -7.74 -12.05
N PRO A 217 9.94 -8.15 -11.20
CA PRO A 217 10.57 -7.25 -10.25
C PRO A 217 11.29 -6.09 -10.94
N GLY A 218 11.12 -4.89 -10.40
CA GLY A 218 11.74 -3.68 -10.93
C GLY A 218 10.95 -2.99 -12.03
N GLN A 219 9.87 -3.57 -12.52
CA GLN A 219 9.03 -3.01 -13.58
C GLN A 219 7.68 -2.50 -13.04
N GLY A 220 7.03 -1.61 -13.79
CA GLY A 220 5.70 -1.10 -13.47
C GLY A 220 5.64 -0.18 -12.24
N LEU A 221 4.46 -0.06 -11.63
CA LEU A 221 4.20 0.82 -10.48
C LEU A 221 4.91 0.37 -9.21
N SER A 222 5.10 -0.93 -9.04
CA SER A 222 5.71 -1.55 -7.84
C SER A 222 7.23 -1.38 -7.77
N GLY A 223 7.92 -1.27 -8.90
CA GLY A 223 9.36 -0.97 -9.01
C GLY A 223 10.22 -1.72 -7.98
N GLY A 224 10.94 -0.95 -7.16
CA GLY A 224 11.83 -1.49 -6.12
C GLY A 224 11.13 -2.24 -4.98
N LEU A 225 9.84 -1.97 -4.72
CA LEU A 225 9.12 -2.67 -3.66
C LEU A 225 8.90 -4.15 -3.98
N SER A 226 8.60 -4.51 -5.22
CA SER A 226 8.47 -5.93 -5.61
C SER A 226 9.78 -6.69 -5.45
N VAL A 227 10.91 -6.05 -5.80
CA VAL A 227 12.26 -6.60 -5.58
C VAL A 227 12.52 -6.82 -4.08
N LEU A 228 12.22 -5.79 -3.27
CA LEU A 228 12.40 -5.84 -1.82
C LEU A 228 11.59 -6.97 -1.20
N LEU A 229 10.27 -7.03 -1.48
CA LEU A 229 9.37 -7.98 -0.83
C LEU A 229 9.57 -9.42 -1.31
N ALA A 230 9.98 -9.63 -2.57
CA ALA A 230 10.38 -10.93 -3.05
C ALA A 230 11.61 -11.44 -2.29
N GLY A 231 12.67 -10.62 -2.20
CA GLY A 231 13.87 -10.95 -1.46
C GLY A 231 13.64 -11.11 0.04
N LEU A 232 12.80 -10.27 0.64
CA LEU A 232 12.43 -10.37 2.06
C LEU A 232 11.66 -11.67 2.34
N GLY A 233 10.69 -12.04 1.51
CA GLY A 233 9.94 -13.28 1.68
C GLY A 233 10.85 -14.51 1.58
N ASP A 234 11.73 -14.54 0.58
CA ASP A 234 12.73 -15.61 0.42
C ASP A 234 13.67 -15.71 1.64
N GLN A 235 14.11 -14.56 2.18
CA GLN A 235 15.00 -14.52 3.35
C GLN A 235 14.28 -14.90 4.65
N LEU A 236 13.07 -14.37 4.89
CA LEU A 236 12.25 -14.73 6.05
C LEU A 236 11.95 -16.22 6.08
N ALA A 237 11.71 -16.83 4.92
CA ALA A 237 11.46 -18.27 4.81
C ALA A 237 12.64 -19.13 5.26
N VAL A 238 13.88 -18.60 5.26
CA VAL A 238 15.07 -19.30 5.76
C VAL A 238 15.55 -18.79 7.13
N THR A 239 14.95 -17.71 7.64
CA THR A 239 15.29 -17.14 8.94
C THR A 239 14.86 -18.08 10.07
N ALA A 240 15.75 -18.32 11.03
CA ALA A 240 15.48 -19.17 12.18
C ALA A 240 14.29 -18.61 13.00
N GLY A 241 13.39 -19.49 13.40
CA GLY A 241 12.19 -19.11 14.16
C GLY A 241 11.03 -18.63 13.29
N THR A 242 11.10 -18.76 11.95
CA THR A 242 9.98 -18.52 11.05
C THR A 242 9.42 -19.85 10.55
N GLY A 243 8.11 -20.06 10.71
CA GLY A 243 7.41 -21.27 10.31
C GLY A 243 7.11 -21.37 8.82
N GLY A 244 6.91 -20.23 8.15
CA GLY A 244 6.66 -20.11 6.72
C GLY A 244 6.23 -18.69 6.35
N VAL A 245 6.29 -18.37 5.07
CA VAL A 245 5.95 -17.04 4.54
C VAL A 245 5.00 -17.14 3.36
N VAL A 246 3.98 -16.30 3.37
CA VAL A 246 3.08 -16.08 2.23
C VAL A 246 3.17 -14.63 1.80
N THR A 247 3.48 -14.37 0.54
CA THR A 247 3.29 -13.02 -0.02
C THR A 247 1.96 -12.96 -0.75
N VAL A 248 1.09 -12.08 -0.28
CA VAL A 248 -0.24 -11.86 -0.84
C VAL A 248 -0.17 -10.80 -1.93
N VAL A 249 -0.59 -11.16 -3.14
CA VAL A 249 -0.67 -10.28 -4.31
C VAL A 249 -2.10 -10.25 -4.86
N LEU A 250 -2.43 -9.24 -5.66
CA LEU A 250 -3.72 -9.19 -6.36
C LEU A 250 -3.61 -9.86 -7.73
N ALA A 251 -4.71 -10.49 -8.18
CA ALA A 251 -4.83 -11.05 -9.52
C ALA A 251 -6.22 -10.79 -10.09
N GLY A 252 -6.27 -10.31 -11.33
CA GLY A 252 -7.50 -10.06 -12.06
C GLY A 252 -7.98 -11.26 -12.87
N HIS A 253 -9.07 -11.07 -13.63
CA HIS A 253 -9.65 -12.13 -14.47
C HIS A 253 -8.63 -12.65 -15.49
N ALA A 254 -7.89 -11.75 -16.17
CA ALA A 254 -6.92 -12.09 -17.17
C ALA A 254 -5.76 -12.95 -16.63
N ASP A 255 -5.42 -12.77 -15.36
CA ASP A 255 -4.39 -13.57 -14.70
C ASP A 255 -4.88 -15.02 -14.47
N PHE A 256 -6.13 -15.18 -14.00
CA PHE A 256 -6.71 -16.50 -13.71
C PHE A 256 -7.14 -17.26 -14.97
N GLU A 257 -7.43 -16.57 -16.08
CA GLU A 257 -7.62 -17.24 -17.36
C GLU A 257 -6.32 -17.82 -17.93
N ARG A 258 -5.17 -17.17 -17.64
CA ARG A 258 -3.85 -17.67 -18.05
C ARG A 258 -3.33 -18.79 -17.13
N ASN A 259 -3.53 -18.64 -15.83
CA ASN A 259 -3.14 -19.62 -14.83
C ASN A 259 -4.19 -19.61 -13.70
N PRO A 260 -4.97 -20.71 -13.52
CA PRO A 260 -6.03 -20.81 -12.53
C PRO A 260 -5.52 -20.97 -11.09
N ASP A 261 -4.23 -21.27 -10.88
CA ASP A 261 -3.70 -21.52 -9.54
C ASP A 261 -3.76 -20.27 -8.68
N VAL A 262 -4.32 -20.37 -7.49
CA VAL A 262 -4.39 -19.26 -6.52
C VAL A 262 -3.11 -19.13 -5.70
N SER A 263 -2.25 -20.12 -5.70
CA SER A 263 -0.95 -20.08 -5.01
C SER A 263 0.11 -20.89 -5.74
N TYR A 264 1.36 -20.52 -5.51
CA TYR A 264 2.53 -21.29 -5.94
C TYR A 264 3.71 -21.03 -4.99
N GLU A 265 4.58 -22.04 -4.85
CA GLU A 265 5.81 -21.89 -4.09
C GLU A 265 6.86 -21.16 -4.92
N ARG A 266 7.31 -20.02 -4.45
CA ARG A 266 8.36 -19.21 -5.09
C ARG A 266 9.76 -19.72 -4.77
N SER A 267 9.98 -20.02 -3.50
CA SER A 267 11.20 -20.64 -2.97
C SER A 267 10.85 -21.47 -1.75
N PRO A 268 11.71 -22.39 -1.30
CA PRO A 268 11.37 -23.31 -0.23
C PRO A 268 10.84 -22.63 1.04
N GLY A 269 9.53 -22.77 1.31
CA GLY A 269 8.84 -22.15 2.44
C GLY A 269 8.37 -20.72 2.22
N HIS A 270 8.51 -20.18 1.01
CA HIS A 270 7.93 -18.91 0.59
C HIS A 270 6.91 -19.11 -0.53
N TRP A 271 5.65 -18.87 -0.21
CA TRP A 271 4.51 -19.01 -1.10
C TRP A 271 3.99 -17.66 -1.57
N ILE A 272 3.50 -17.60 -2.80
CA ILE A 272 2.74 -16.48 -3.32
C ILE A 272 1.26 -16.88 -3.32
N LEU A 273 0.42 -16.04 -2.73
CA LEU A 273 -1.03 -16.19 -2.74
C LEU A 273 -1.65 -15.07 -3.57
N ARG A 274 -2.41 -15.45 -4.59
CA ARG A 274 -3.06 -14.55 -5.54
C ARG A 274 -4.50 -14.31 -5.10
N LEU A 275 -4.83 -13.12 -4.57
CA LEU A 275 -6.20 -12.76 -4.20
C LEU A 275 -7.00 -12.36 -5.43
N PRO A 276 -8.15 -13.01 -5.68
CA PRO A 276 -9.02 -12.67 -6.79
C PRO A 276 -9.64 -11.29 -6.64
N VAL A 277 -9.56 -10.48 -7.71
CA VAL A 277 -10.25 -9.19 -7.81
C VAL A 277 -11.22 -9.22 -8.99
N ASP A 278 -12.42 -8.67 -8.79
CA ASP A 278 -13.44 -8.55 -9.83
C ASP A 278 -13.11 -7.39 -10.80
N ALA A 279 -12.02 -7.56 -11.53
CA ALA A 279 -11.54 -6.66 -12.57
C ALA A 279 -10.68 -7.43 -13.57
N ALA A 280 -10.51 -6.94 -14.79
CA ALA A 280 -9.67 -7.57 -15.80
C ALA A 280 -8.22 -7.69 -15.32
N ASP A 281 -7.66 -6.57 -14.86
CA ASP A 281 -6.35 -6.48 -14.22
C ASP A 281 -6.50 -5.91 -12.81
N PRO A 282 -5.52 -6.06 -11.91
CA PRO A 282 -5.55 -5.46 -10.58
C PRO A 282 -5.81 -3.95 -10.65
N PRO A 283 -6.82 -3.44 -9.92
CA PRO A 283 -7.21 -2.04 -9.98
C PRO A 283 -6.13 -1.13 -9.37
N PRO A 284 -6.07 0.14 -9.78
CA PRO A 284 -5.21 1.13 -9.13
C PRO A 284 -5.68 1.37 -7.69
N GLN A 285 -4.78 1.90 -6.85
CA GLN A 285 -5.09 2.17 -5.43
C GLN A 285 -6.31 3.07 -5.22
N THR A 286 -6.57 4.00 -6.15
CA THR A 286 -7.72 4.90 -6.11
C THR A 286 -9.06 4.17 -6.16
N ASP A 287 -9.11 3.03 -6.81
CA ASP A 287 -10.33 2.27 -7.08
C ASP A 287 -10.49 1.05 -6.14
N MET A 288 -9.47 0.81 -5.30
CA MET A 288 -9.40 -0.34 -4.40
C MET A 288 -10.55 -0.39 -3.40
N HIS A 289 -11.10 0.79 -3.02
CA HIS A 289 -12.21 0.90 -2.09
C HIS A 289 -13.45 0.10 -2.51
N ALA A 290 -13.72 0.00 -3.81
CA ALA A 290 -14.85 -0.76 -4.35
C ALA A 290 -14.69 -2.29 -4.13
N HIS A 291 -13.47 -2.76 -4.01
CA HIS A 291 -13.14 -4.18 -3.85
C HIS A 291 -12.90 -4.59 -2.39
N ARG A 292 -12.85 -3.65 -1.44
CA ARG A 292 -12.50 -3.89 -0.04
C ARG A 292 -13.29 -5.05 0.60
N PRO A 293 -14.63 -5.12 0.54
CA PRO A 293 -15.36 -6.22 1.18
C PRO A 293 -15.05 -7.58 0.57
N ALA A 294 -14.92 -7.64 -0.76
CA ALA A 294 -14.56 -8.86 -1.45
C ALA A 294 -13.13 -9.32 -1.12
N LEU A 295 -12.17 -8.40 -1.06
CA LEU A 295 -10.79 -8.69 -0.66
C LEU A 295 -10.71 -9.20 0.78
N ALA A 296 -11.45 -8.59 1.71
CA ALA A 296 -11.52 -9.05 3.09
C ALA A 296 -12.09 -10.47 3.20
N TRP A 297 -13.12 -10.77 2.41
CA TRP A 297 -13.70 -12.11 2.35
C TRP A 297 -12.73 -13.14 1.76
N TRP A 298 -12.13 -12.82 0.61
CA TRP A 298 -11.16 -13.70 -0.05
C TRP A 298 -9.94 -13.98 0.82
N ALA A 299 -9.34 -12.94 1.41
CA ALA A 299 -8.17 -13.10 2.26
C ALA A 299 -8.48 -13.97 3.48
N ALA A 300 -9.60 -13.71 4.18
CA ALA A 300 -10.01 -14.54 5.31
C ALA A 300 -10.26 -16.00 4.88
N ARG A 301 -10.84 -16.21 3.71
CA ARG A 301 -11.13 -17.54 3.21
C ARG A 301 -9.87 -18.30 2.83
N LEU A 302 -9.02 -17.73 1.96
CA LEU A 302 -7.84 -18.43 1.44
C LEU A 302 -6.76 -18.61 2.52
N LEU A 303 -6.51 -17.59 3.32
CA LEU A 303 -5.54 -17.69 4.43
C LEU A 303 -6.07 -18.59 5.56
N GLY A 304 -7.40 -18.67 5.74
CA GLY A 304 -8.02 -19.50 6.78
C GLY A 304 -8.07 -21.00 6.45
N THR A 305 -7.88 -21.40 5.19
CA THR A 305 -7.85 -22.81 4.77
C THR A 305 -6.46 -23.41 4.75
N MET A 306 -5.41 -22.65 5.02
CA MET A 306 -4.04 -23.17 5.12
C MET A 306 -3.94 -24.24 6.21
N SER A 307 -3.08 -25.23 6.00
CA SER A 307 -2.86 -26.36 6.92
C SER A 307 -2.31 -25.93 8.30
N ARG A 308 -1.68 -24.77 8.39
CA ARG A 308 -1.30 -24.09 9.64
C ARG A 308 -1.97 -22.73 9.74
N PRO A 309 -2.47 -22.33 10.93
CA PRO A 309 -3.04 -21.02 11.13
C PRO A 309 -2.06 -19.89 10.78
N LEU A 310 -2.58 -18.78 10.27
CA LEU A 310 -1.83 -17.57 10.10
C LEU A 310 -1.59 -16.92 11.47
N ASP A 311 -0.33 -16.66 11.82
CA ASP A 311 0.02 -16.02 13.10
C ASP A 311 0.17 -14.50 12.95
N VAL A 312 0.72 -14.03 11.83
CA VAL A 312 1.02 -12.61 11.58
C VAL A 312 0.60 -12.22 10.16
N LEU A 313 -0.12 -11.12 10.05
CA LEU A 313 -0.37 -10.43 8.78
C LEU A 313 0.32 -9.07 8.78
N HIS A 314 1.28 -8.88 7.89
CA HIS A 314 2.01 -7.62 7.75
C HIS A 314 1.52 -6.86 6.52
N VAL A 315 0.80 -5.76 6.74
CA VAL A 315 0.31 -4.87 5.69
C VAL A 315 1.22 -3.65 5.54
N ARG A 316 1.30 -3.18 4.29
CA ARG A 316 2.11 -2.02 3.92
C ARG A 316 1.25 -1.06 3.13
N TYR A 317 1.49 0.23 3.27
CA TYR A 317 0.69 1.32 2.72
C TYR A 317 -0.69 1.50 3.35
N ALA A 318 -1.11 2.76 3.42
CA ALA A 318 -2.44 3.14 3.85
C ALA A 318 -3.39 3.19 2.64
N ASP A 319 -3.94 2.04 2.29
CA ASP A 319 -4.94 1.86 1.24
C ASP A 319 -6.06 0.89 1.68
N ASP A 320 -7.15 0.88 0.90
CA ASP A 320 -8.32 0.05 1.22
C ASP A 320 -8.03 -1.45 1.13
N GLY A 321 -7.07 -1.87 0.32
CA GLY A 321 -6.60 -3.26 0.27
C GLY A 321 -5.96 -3.67 1.59
N SER A 322 -5.06 -2.85 2.12
CA SER A 322 -4.45 -3.08 3.44
C SER A 322 -5.48 -3.09 4.56
N LEU A 323 -6.50 -2.22 4.48
CA LEU A 323 -7.59 -2.21 5.46
C LEU A 323 -8.48 -3.46 5.36
N ALA A 324 -8.72 -3.97 4.13
CA ALA A 324 -9.41 -5.24 3.93
C ALA A 324 -8.65 -6.43 4.55
N LEU A 325 -7.33 -6.45 4.39
CA LEU A 325 -6.51 -7.50 4.99
C LEU A 325 -6.42 -7.36 6.52
N ALA A 326 -6.44 -6.15 7.05
CA ALA A 326 -6.55 -5.92 8.50
C ALA A 326 -7.86 -6.50 9.08
N GLU A 327 -8.98 -6.38 8.35
CA GLU A 327 -10.25 -7.04 8.71
C GLU A 327 -10.12 -8.57 8.69
N SER A 328 -9.40 -9.10 7.72
CA SER A 328 -9.15 -10.54 7.61
C SER A 328 -8.27 -11.05 8.76
N ALA A 329 -7.23 -10.31 9.16
CA ALA A 329 -6.40 -10.63 10.29
C ALA A 329 -7.24 -10.78 11.58
N ALA A 330 -8.15 -9.81 11.82
CA ALA A 330 -9.05 -9.87 12.97
C ALA A 330 -9.97 -11.10 12.95
N ARG A 331 -10.51 -11.48 11.78
CA ARG A 331 -11.34 -12.68 11.61
C ARG A 331 -10.57 -13.98 11.86
N LEU A 332 -9.32 -14.03 11.42
CA LEU A 332 -8.42 -15.18 11.58
C LEU A 332 -7.77 -15.25 12.95
N GLY A 333 -7.89 -14.20 13.75
CA GLY A 333 -7.17 -14.07 15.00
C GLY A 333 -5.66 -13.93 14.82
N ALA A 334 -5.20 -13.51 13.64
CA ALA A 334 -3.81 -13.22 13.36
C ALA A 334 -3.41 -11.84 13.90
N ARG A 335 -2.15 -11.68 14.30
CA ARG A 335 -1.61 -10.37 14.68
C ARG A 335 -1.44 -9.51 13.45
N LEU A 336 -1.84 -8.25 13.56
CA LEU A 336 -1.66 -7.26 12.52
C LEU A 336 -0.38 -6.44 12.75
N VAL A 337 0.53 -6.47 11.79
CA VAL A 337 1.69 -5.57 11.72
C VAL A 337 1.46 -4.58 10.59
N PHE A 338 1.68 -3.31 10.84
CA PHE A 338 1.51 -2.25 9.83
C PHE A 338 2.79 -1.45 9.64
N THR A 339 3.29 -1.40 8.39
CA THR A 339 4.34 -0.43 8.03
C THR A 339 3.70 0.89 7.67
N ALA A 340 3.83 1.89 8.56
CA ALA A 340 3.17 3.18 8.45
C ALA A 340 3.86 4.19 7.50
N THR A 341 4.90 3.80 6.79
CA THR A 341 5.61 4.65 5.83
C THR A 341 5.36 4.13 4.40
N PRO A 342 5.05 5.00 3.42
CA PRO A 342 4.95 6.47 3.54
C PRO A 342 3.68 6.92 4.28
N ASP A 343 3.86 7.86 5.22
CA ASP A 343 2.77 8.39 6.03
C ASP A 343 1.90 9.38 5.23
N PRO A 344 0.58 9.11 5.06
CA PRO A 344 -0.31 9.99 4.33
C PRO A 344 -0.48 11.39 4.94
N HIS A 345 -0.41 11.54 6.27
CA HIS A 345 -0.50 12.86 6.91
C HIS A 345 0.67 13.75 6.48
N ARG A 346 1.90 13.21 6.51
CA ARG A 346 3.07 13.92 6.06
C ARG A 346 3.00 14.22 4.57
N GLN A 347 2.55 13.26 3.75
CA GLN A 347 2.40 13.48 2.31
C GLN A 347 1.40 14.58 2.02
N LEU A 348 0.26 14.60 2.71
CA LEU A 348 -0.74 15.66 2.62
C LEU A 348 -0.15 17.02 3.04
N ALA A 349 0.52 17.08 4.19
CA ALA A 349 1.15 18.32 4.68
C ALA A 349 2.22 18.85 3.72
N ASP A 350 3.08 17.97 3.20
CA ASP A 350 4.14 18.33 2.25
C ASP A 350 3.53 18.81 0.90
N ALA A 351 2.50 18.12 0.39
CA ALA A 351 1.87 18.45 -0.89
C ALA A 351 1.19 19.83 -0.86
N TYR A 352 0.51 20.14 0.24
CA TYR A 352 -0.30 21.36 0.36
C TYR A 352 0.35 22.49 1.17
N ALA A 353 1.60 22.32 1.60
CA ALA A 353 2.33 23.39 2.29
C ALA A 353 2.52 24.65 1.43
N HIS A 354 2.59 24.49 0.10
CA HIS A 354 2.94 25.57 -0.84
C HIS A 354 2.06 25.59 -2.10
N THR A 355 1.13 24.65 -2.24
CA THR A 355 0.24 24.52 -3.41
C THR A 355 -1.19 24.26 -2.98
N THR A 356 -2.15 24.68 -3.78
CA THR A 356 -3.55 24.27 -3.65
C THR A 356 -3.73 22.90 -4.35
N PRO A 357 -4.69 22.05 -3.91
CA PRO A 357 -5.01 20.82 -4.61
C PRO A 357 -5.32 21.09 -6.09
N ASP A 358 -4.78 20.26 -6.98
CA ASP A 358 -5.06 20.35 -8.42
C ASP A 358 -6.54 20.11 -8.71
N THR A 359 -7.16 19.21 -7.92
CA THR A 359 -8.58 18.91 -7.97
C THR A 359 -9.15 18.61 -6.59
N VAL A 360 -10.45 18.84 -6.40
CA VAL A 360 -11.16 18.47 -5.17
C VAL A 360 -11.12 16.96 -4.94
N ASP A 361 -11.15 16.16 -6.01
CA ASP A 361 -11.13 14.70 -5.91
C ASP A 361 -9.76 14.18 -5.45
N ALA A 362 -8.68 14.80 -5.89
CA ALA A 362 -7.34 14.48 -5.38
C ALA A 362 -7.25 14.72 -3.86
N LEU A 363 -7.76 15.86 -3.37
CA LEU A 363 -7.81 16.13 -1.94
C LEU A 363 -8.69 15.13 -1.18
N ARG A 364 -9.85 14.76 -1.73
CA ARG A 364 -10.73 13.74 -1.12
C ARG A 364 -10.03 12.41 -0.97
N TYR A 365 -9.30 12.00 -2.01
CA TYR A 365 -8.51 10.77 -1.99
C TYR A 365 -7.40 10.82 -0.93
N ASP A 366 -6.64 11.91 -0.86
CA ASP A 366 -5.59 12.07 0.15
C ASP A 366 -6.14 12.06 1.58
N LEU A 367 -7.27 12.76 1.82
CA LEU A 367 -7.97 12.72 3.10
C LEU A 367 -8.52 11.32 3.44
N HIS A 368 -8.94 10.55 2.43
CA HIS A 368 -9.34 9.16 2.64
C HIS A 368 -8.14 8.29 3.05
N ARG A 369 -6.98 8.46 2.42
CA ARG A 369 -5.75 7.76 2.80
C ARG A 369 -5.32 8.08 4.24
N VAL A 370 -5.46 9.33 4.67
CA VAL A 370 -5.24 9.73 6.08
C VAL A 370 -6.16 8.93 7.01
N PHE A 371 -7.46 8.88 6.69
CA PHE A 371 -8.42 8.09 7.45
C PHE A 371 -8.04 6.60 7.50
N VAL A 372 -7.64 6.01 6.38
CA VAL A 372 -7.20 4.60 6.34
C VAL A 372 -5.95 4.38 7.20
N ALA A 373 -4.99 5.31 7.17
CA ALA A 373 -3.79 5.25 8.02
C ALA A 373 -4.15 5.25 9.51
N ASP A 374 -5.06 6.15 9.93
CA ASP A 374 -5.55 6.21 11.29
C ASP A 374 -6.17 4.86 11.72
N ARG A 375 -6.96 4.25 10.83
CA ARG A 375 -7.60 2.95 11.12
C ARG A 375 -6.59 1.82 11.22
N LEU A 376 -5.60 1.80 10.34
CA LEU A 376 -4.55 0.77 10.36
C LEU A 376 -3.69 0.88 11.62
N VAL A 377 -3.31 2.09 12.02
CA VAL A 377 -2.55 2.31 13.27
C VAL A 377 -3.35 1.90 14.50
N GLU A 378 -4.65 2.22 14.56
CA GLU A 378 -5.51 1.80 15.69
C GLU A 378 -5.73 0.29 15.77
N ARG A 379 -5.72 -0.41 14.64
CA ARG A 379 -5.95 -1.86 14.57
C ARG A 379 -4.69 -2.69 14.72
N ALA A 380 -3.54 -2.10 14.42
CA ALA A 380 -2.27 -2.82 14.40
C ALA A 380 -1.84 -3.20 15.83
N ASP A 381 -1.49 -4.47 16.02
CA ASP A 381 -0.82 -4.95 17.22
C ASP A 381 0.62 -4.44 17.30
N THR A 382 1.23 -4.17 16.13
CA THR A 382 2.57 -3.60 16.01
C THR A 382 2.62 -2.64 14.82
N VAL A 383 3.10 -1.44 15.05
CA VAL A 383 3.39 -0.47 13.98
C VAL A 383 4.90 -0.40 13.81
N VAL A 384 5.36 -0.51 12.55
CA VAL A 384 6.76 -0.32 12.19
C VAL A 384 6.90 0.86 11.23
N ALA A 385 8.01 1.57 11.32
CA ALA A 385 8.37 2.66 10.43
C ALA A 385 9.51 2.24 9.50
N ILE A 386 9.69 2.97 8.41
CA ILE A 386 10.91 2.90 7.61
C ILE A 386 11.88 3.95 8.16
N PRO A 387 13.16 3.62 8.42
CA PRO A 387 14.13 4.57 8.92
C PRO A 387 14.26 5.78 7.98
N GLY A 388 14.14 6.96 8.52
CA GLY A 388 14.28 8.22 7.77
C GLY A 388 15.09 9.24 8.56
N ARG A 389 15.40 10.38 7.95
CA ARG A 389 16.26 11.41 8.58
C ARG A 389 15.71 11.96 9.91
N GLY A 390 14.39 11.98 10.07
CA GLY A 390 13.72 12.34 11.33
C GLY A 390 13.52 11.18 12.29
N GLY A 391 13.90 9.96 11.90
CA GLY A 391 13.60 8.74 12.63
C GLY A 391 12.10 8.51 12.79
N THR A 392 11.71 7.80 13.84
CA THR A 392 10.30 7.55 14.17
C THR A 392 9.58 8.78 14.73
N GLY A 393 10.32 9.84 15.10
CA GLY A 393 9.77 11.06 15.70
C GLY A 393 8.80 11.82 14.78
N GLU A 394 8.97 11.75 13.46
CA GLU A 394 7.99 12.33 12.52
C GLU A 394 6.67 11.57 12.55
N LEU A 395 6.71 10.24 12.61
CA LEU A 395 5.51 9.42 12.68
C LEU A 395 4.73 9.69 13.97
N VAL A 396 5.42 9.81 15.10
CA VAL A 396 4.82 10.12 16.40
C VAL A 396 4.10 11.48 16.42
N ARG A 397 4.51 12.45 15.61
CA ARG A 397 3.79 13.73 15.50
C ARG A 397 2.36 13.57 14.98
N HIS A 398 2.15 12.64 14.07
CA HIS A 398 0.84 12.39 13.47
C HIS A 398 0.04 11.33 14.25
N PHE A 399 0.75 10.43 14.93
CA PHE A 399 0.18 9.37 15.76
C PHE A 399 0.76 9.42 17.17
N PRO A 400 0.32 10.38 18.02
CA PRO A 400 0.90 10.59 19.36
C PRO A 400 0.86 9.36 20.27
N GLY A 401 -0.14 8.47 20.10
CA GLY A 401 -0.22 7.22 20.85
C GLY A 401 0.94 6.24 20.60
N LEU A 402 1.72 6.45 19.53
CA LEU A 402 2.92 5.65 19.26
C LEU A 402 4.14 6.12 20.08
N ALA A 403 4.07 7.24 20.79
CA ALA A 403 5.18 7.74 21.60
C ALA A 403 5.55 6.81 22.75
N ASP A 404 4.55 6.13 23.33
CA ASP A 404 4.72 5.27 24.50
C ASP A 404 5.12 3.82 24.11
N VAL A 405 5.17 3.50 22.81
CA VAL A 405 5.57 2.19 22.31
C VAL A 405 7.07 1.98 22.54
N ASN A 406 7.48 0.75 22.84
CA ASN A 406 8.88 0.37 23.09
C ASN A 406 9.54 1.22 24.21
N GLU A 407 8.88 1.33 25.35
CA GLU A 407 9.40 2.05 26.53
C GLU A 407 9.70 3.55 26.24
N GLY A 408 8.89 4.17 25.38
CA GLY A 408 9.04 5.56 24.99
C GLY A 408 10.01 5.85 23.85
N MET A 409 10.55 4.79 23.21
CA MET A 409 11.41 4.94 22.03
C MET A 409 10.61 5.07 20.71
N GLY A 410 9.29 4.88 20.76
CA GLY A 410 8.41 4.88 19.60
C GLY A 410 8.47 3.58 18.76
N PRO A 411 7.83 3.56 17.59
CA PRO A 411 7.78 2.39 16.73
C PRO A 411 9.17 1.91 16.30
N ALA A 412 9.36 0.60 16.22
CA ALA A 412 10.57 0.03 15.62
C ALA A 412 10.70 0.47 14.15
N ALA A 413 11.93 0.69 13.71
CA ALA A 413 12.25 1.07 12.35
C ALA A 413 13.27 0.09 11.74
N PRO A 414 12.85 -1.14 11.38
CA PRO A 414 13.72 -2.10 10.73
C PRO A 414 14.33 -1.49 9.46
N PRO A 415 15.65 -1.63 9.22
CA PRO A 415 16.23 -1.15 7.99
C PRO A 415 15.65 -1.91 6.80
N GLU A 416 15.29 -1.22 5.74
CA GLU A 416 15.05 -1.91 4.47
C GLU A 416 16.40 -2.41 3.91
N GLY A 417 16.39 -3.59 3.32
CA GLY A 417 17.61 -4.23 2.87
C GLY A 417 17.45 -4.87 1.50
N ILE A 418 18.56 -4.95 0.77
CA ILE A 418 18.57 -5.58 -0.55
C ILE A 418 19.13 -7.01 -0.46
N ALA A 419 18.61 -7.87 -1.36
CA ALA A 419 19.13 -9.21 -1.52
C ALA A 419 20.55 -9.16 -2.10
N PRO A 420 21.48 -10.04 -1.63
CA PRO A 420 22.81 -10.13 -2.20
C PRO A 420 22.70 -10.51 -3.68
N TYR A 421 23.54 -9.88 -4.49
CA TYR A 421 23.62 -10.25 -5.89
C TYR A 421 24.27 -11.63 -6.06
N ARG A 422 23.67 -12.46 -6.91
CA ARG A 422 24.19 -13.78 -7.26
C ARG A 422 24.58 -13.79 -8.74
N PRO A 423 25.88 -13.78 -9.08
CA PRO A 423 26.30 -13.80 -10.49
C PRO A 423 25.84 -15.09 -11.17
N ALA A 424 25.40 -14.99 -12.41
CA ALA A 424 25.09 -16.13 -13.25
C ALA A 424 26.37 -16.82 -13.76
N PRO A 425 26.33 -18.08 -14.21
CA PRO A 425 27.50 -18.76 -14.77
C PRO A 425 28.11 -18.04 -15.98
N ASP A 426 27.31 -17.31 -16.76
CA ASP A 426 27.69 -16.55 -17.95
C ASP A 426 27.77 -15.03 -17.69
N GLU A 427 27.97 -14.64 -16.44
CA GLU A 427 27.92 -13.25 -15.97
C GLU A 427 28.84 -12.30 -16.76
N GLU A 428 30.08 -12.68 -17.00
CA GLU A 428 31.04 -11.85 -17.73
C GLU A 428 30.62 -11.61 -19.18
N HIS A 429 30.05 -12.64 -19.82
CA HIS A 429 29.53 -12.55 -21.18
C HIS A 429 28.36 -11.57 -21.25
N ARG A 430 27.38 -11.73 -20.37
CA ARG A 430 26.20 -10.84 -20.30
C ARG A 430 26.56 -9.40 -19.95
N GLN A 431 27.51 -9.19 -19.06
CA GLN A 431 28.06 -7.84 -18.79
C GLN A 431 28.69 -7.23 -20.04
N GLY A 432 29.42 -8.03 -20.79
CA GLY A 432 30.01 -7.62 -22.06
C GLY A 432 28.97 -7.24 -23.12
N GLU A 433 27.88 -8.01 -23.22
CA GLU A 433 26.75 -7.71 -24.13
C GLU A 433 26.07 -6.39 -23.75
N LEU A 434 25.78 -6.16 -22.47
CA LEU A 434 25.15 -4.93 -21.99
C LEU A 434 26.03 -3.70 -22.27
N LEU A 435 27.33 -3.78 -22.01
CA LEU A 435 28.26 -2.69 -22.33
C LEU A 435 28.40 -2.47 -23.83
N SER A 436 28.42 -3.53 -24.65
CA SER A 436 28.48 -3.43 -26.09
C SER A 436 27.20 -2.80 -26.66
N ALA A 437 26.04 -3.13 -26.13
CA ALA A 437 24.78 -2.51 -26.46
C ALA A 437 24.75 -1.02 -26.06
N LEU A 438 25.23 -0.68 -24.88
CA LEU A 438 25.29 0.71 -24.39
C LEU A 438 26.19 1.60 -25.25
N PHE A 439 27.31 1.08 -25.74
CA PHE A 439 28.29 1.83 -26.53
C PHE A 439 28.30 1.42 -28.01
N ARG A 440 27.15 1.07 -28.59
CA ARG A 440 27.08 0.66 -30.01
C ARG A 440 27.06 1.84 -30.99
N GLY A 441 26.76 3.05 -30.50
CA GLY A 441 26.64 4.25 -31.34
C GLY A 441 25.46 4.26 -32.30
N GLY A 442 25.55 5.11 -33.32
CA GLY A 442 24.48 5.30 -34.29
C GLY A 442 23.37 6.22 -33.81
N ASP A 443 22.27 6.33 -34.59
CA ASP A 443 21.11 7.15 -34.27
C ASP A 443 20.18 6.51 -33.18
N ASN A 444 20.75 5.64 -32.38
CA ASN A 444 20.01 4.85 -31.42
C ASN A 444 19.77 5.65 -30.11
N PRO A 445 18.52 5.88 -29.69
CA PRO A 445 18.22 6.67 -28.48
C PRO A 445 18.65 6.01 -27.18
N ASP A 446 18.94 4.73 -27.19
CA ASP A 446 19.32 3.91 -26.03
C ASP A 446 20.83 3.57 -25.99
N ALA A 447 21.64 4.20 -26.85
CA ALA A 447 23.08 3.97 -26.94
C ALA A 447 23.89 5.27 -26.94
N LEU A 448 25.13 5.14 -26.45
CA LEU A 448 26.17 6.18 -26.46
C LEU A 448 27.12 5.99 -27.63
N ASP A 449 27.82 7.06 -28.03
CA ASP A 449 28.89 6.95 -29.00
C ASP A 449 30.09 6.18 -28.43
N PRO A 450 30.63 5.16 -29.09
CA PRO A 450 31.83 4.44 -28.68
C PRO A 450 33.05 5.34 -28.40
N ALA A 451 33.19 6.44 -29.13
CA ALA A 451 34.27 7.41 -28.97
C ALA A 451 34.22 8.12 -27.61
N ASP A 452 33.03 8.25 -26.98
CA ASP A 452 32.83 8.91 -25.70
C ASP A 452 32.95 7.95 -24.50
N ARG A 453 33.33 6.68 -24.74
CA ARG A 453 33.48 5.66 -23.66
C ARG A 453 34.50 6.05 -22.58
N HIS A 454 35.45 6.92 -22.90
CA HIS A 454 36.47 7.40 -21.97
C HIS A 454 35.96 8.52 -21.04
N LEU A 455 34.79 9.11 -21.33
CA LEU A 455 34.22 10.19 -20.52
C LEU A 455 33.57 9.66 -19.24
N PRO A 456 33.59 10.44 -18.16
CA PRO A 456 32.80 10.11 -16.96
C PRO A 456 31.33 9.88 -17.28
N LEU A 457 30.75 8.84 -16.72
CA LEU A 457 29.37 8.43 -16.94
C LEU A 457 28.50 8.73 -15.71
N LEU A 458 27.36 9.35 -15.92
CA LEU A 458 26.33 9.53 -14.91
C LEU A 458 25.19 8.54 -15.19
N LEU A 459 24.95 7.61 -14.28
CA LEU A 459 23.88 6.61 -14.36
C LEU A 459 22.72 6.98 -13.44
N CYS A 460 21.51 6.98 -13.94
CA CYS A 460 20.29 7.14 -13.16
C CYS A 460 19.31 6.02 -13.50
N VAL A 461 18.90 5.24 -12.51
CA VAL A 461 17.96 4.13 -12.67
C VAL A 461 16.65 4.43 -11.94
N GLY A 462 15.53 4.24 -12.62
CA GLY A 462 14.21 4.37 -12.03
C GLY A 462 13.13 4.69 -13.06
N ARG A 463 11.87 4.39 -12.73
CA ARG A 463 10.73 4.74 -13.58
C ARG A 463 10.72 6.24 -13.92
N LEU A 464 10.33 6.59 -15.12
CA LEU A 464 10.17 7.99 -15.51
C LEU A 464 8.94 8.58 -14.81
N HIS A 465 9.16 9.51 -13.91
CA HIS A 465 8.09 10.14 -13.13
C HIS A 465 8.53 11.50 -12.61
N PRO A 466 7.65 12.53 -12.53
CA PRO A 466 8.02 13.86 -12.06
C PRO A 466 8.74 13.89 -10.71
N VAL A 467 8.34 13.05 -9.76
CA VAL A 467 9.01 12.95 -8.45
C VAL A 467 10.47 12.48 -8.54
N LYS A 468 10.82 11.75 -9.60
CA LYS A 468 12.18 11.25 -9.85
C LYS A 468 13.08 12.27 -10.55
N GLN A 469 12.52 13.33 -11.09
CA GLN A 469 13.23 14.51 -11.66
C GLN A 469 14.31 14.15 -12.70
N GLN A 470 14.10 13.10 -13.52
CA GLN A 470 15.05 12.77 -14.58
C GLN A 470 15.16 13.87 -15.63
N ASP A 471 14.06 14.55 -15.93
CA ASP A 471 14.02 15.73 -16.82
C ASP A 471 14.82 16.91 -16.26
N LEU A 472 14.75 17.17 -14.95
CA LEU A 472 15.58 18.16 -14.27
C LEU A 472 17.08 17.79 -14.34
N LEU A 473 17.41 16.50 -14.17
CA LEU A 473 18.79 16.02 -14.31
C LEU A 473 19.32 16.29 -15.73
N VAL A 474 18.55 15.96 -16.77
CA VAL A 474 18.92 16.24 -18.16
C VAL A 474 19.08 17.75 -18.39
N GLN A 475 18.13 18.55 -17.92
CA GLN A 475 18.18 20.01 -18.04
C GLN A 475 19.48 20.57 -17.41
N VAL A 476 19.78 20.17 -16.19
CA VAL A 476 20.98 20.63 -15.48
C VAL A 476 22.27 20.13 -16.15
N TRP A 477 22.30 18.88 -16.62
CA TRP A 477 23.44 18.31 -17.32
C TRP A 477 23.77 19.09 -18.61
N LEU A 478 22.75 19.48 -19.37
CA LEU A 478 22.89 20.31 -20.57
C LEU A 478 23.32 21.75 -20.22
N ALA A 479 22.56 22.42 -19.34
CA ALA A 479 22.75 23.84 -19.02
C ALA A 479 24.06 24.14 -18.28
N SER A 480 24.66 23.15 -17.61
CA SER A 480 25.91 23.32 -16.85
C SER A 480 27.18 23.10 -17.68
N GLY A 481 27.06 22.71 -18.96
CA GLY A 481 28.16 22.31 -19.83
C GLY A 481 28.77 20.94 -19.46
N LEU A 482 28.12 20.15 -18.60
CA LEU A 482 28.59 18.79 -18.26
C LEU A 482 28.41 17.84 -19.45
N SER A 483 27.47 18.10 -20.35
CA SER A 483 27.28 17.35 -21.59
C SER A 483 28.47 17.35 -22.55
N GLU A 484 29.38 18.32 -22.41
CA GLU A 484 30.61 18.39 -23.22
C GLU A 484 31.72 17.43 -22.73
N ARG A 485 31.63 16.98 -21.46
CA ARG A 485 32.73 16.24 -20.79
C ARG A 485 32.27 15.05 -19.95
N SER A 486 31.02 14.63 -20.10
CA SER A 486 30.44 13.44 -19.48
C SER A 486 29.33 12.86 -20.32
N THR A 487 29.01 11.59 -20.11
CA THR A 487 27.85 10.92 -20.65
C THR A 487 26.77 10.77 -19.59
N LEU A 488 25.50 10.71 -20.01
CA LEU A 488 24.34 10.51 -19.14
C LEU A 488 23.50 9.34 -19.64
N VAL A 489 23.28 8.37 -18.74
CA VAL A 489 22.47 7.19 -19.01
C VAL A 489 21.27 7.18 -18.05
N LEU A 490 20.08 7.16 -18.60
CA LEU A 490 18.85 6.91 -17.87
C LEU A 490 18.36 5.50 -18.18
N VAL A 491 18.05 4.72 -17.15
CA VAL A 491 17.44 3.39 -17.30
C VAL A 491 16.05 3.43 -16.67
N GLY A 492 15.02 3.28 -17.50
CA GLY A 492 13.63 3.32 -17.03
C GLY A 492 12.64 3.69 -18.15
N GLY A 493 11.38 3.64 -17.78
CA GLY A 493 10.29 3.87 -18.73
C GLY A 493 9.83 2.60 -19.44
N SER A 494 8.60 2.63 -19.94
CA SER A 494 7.93 1.48 -20.55
C SER A 494 8.64 1.03 -21.83
N PRO A 495 8.92 -0.28 -22.02
CA PRO A 495 9.60 -0.79 -23.22
C PRO A 495 8.85 -0.52 -24.52
N GLY A 496 7.51 -0.51 -24.50
CA GLY A 496 6.65 -0.24 -25.68
C GLY A 496 6.36 1.23 -25.93
N GLY A 497 7.01 2.14 -25.19
CA GLY A 497 6.67 3.56 -25.18
C GLY A 497 5.62 3.91 -24.14
N PRO A 498 5.51 5.22 -23.77
CA PRO A 498 4.60 5.63 -22.72
C PRO A 498 3.15 5.64 -23.22
N GLY A 499 2.24 5.11 -22.38
CA GLY A 499 0.84 5.49 -22.43
C GLY A 499 0.64 6.94 -21.93
N PRO A 500 -0.56 7.50 -22.00
CA PRO A 500 -0.84 8.83 -21.46
C PRO A 500 -0.57 8.84 -19.94
N GLY A 501 0.04 9.93 -19.44
CA GLY A 501 0.32 10.10 -18.02
C GLY A 501 1.71 10.66 -17.70
N PRO A 502 2.11 10.58 -16.41
CA PRO A 502 3.33 11.21 -15.91
C PRO A 502 4.63 10.80 -16.62
N GLU A 503 4.70 9.54 -17.11
CA GLU A 503 5.85 9.05 -17.88
C GLU A 503 5.97 9.79 -19.22
N ALA A 504 4.85 9.93 -19.95
CA ALA A 504 4.83 10.64 -21.23
C ALA A 504 5.27 12.09 -21.08
N GLU A 505 4.86 12.75 -20.01
CA GLU A 505 5.26 14.14 -19.73
C GLU A 505 6.77 14.25 -19.50
N VAL A 506 7.37 13.40 -18.66
CA VAL A 506 8.82 13.41 -18.39
C VAL A 506 9.59 13.10 -19.68
N ARG A 507 9.16 12.09 -20.44
CA ARG A 507 9.79 11.72 -21.72
C ARG A 507 9.70 12.84 -22.75
N GLY A 508 8.55 13.51 -22.83
CA GLY A 508 8.34 14.67 -23.73
C GLY A 508 9.25 15.85 -23.37
N ARG A 509 9.40 16.18 -22.08
CA ARG A 509 10.33 17.22 -21.62
C ARG A 509 11.78 16.88 -21.94
N ILE A 510 12.21 15.62 -21.71
CA ILE A 510 13.55 15.16 -22.07
C ILE A 510 13.79 15.27 -23.58
N ALA A 511 12.84 14.84 -24.41
CA ALA A 511 12.95 14.93 -25.87
C ALA A 511 13.08 16.39 -26.34
N THR A 512 12.31 17.30 -25.78
CA THR A 512 12.38 18.74 -26.09
C THR A 512 13.74 19.33 -25.73
N LEU A 513 14.28 18.99 -24.56
CA LEU A 513 15.60 19.44 -24.12
C LEU A 513 16.72 18.96 -25.07
N LEU A 514 16.69 17.69 -25.46
CA LEU A 514 17.69 17.12 -26.38
C LEU A 514 17.56 17.67 -27.80
N ALA A 515 16.35 17.93 -28.29
CA ALA A 515 16.15 18.57 -29.60
C ALA A 515 16.78 19.97 -29.66
N SER A 516 16.83 20.69 -28.55
CA SER A 516 17.48 22.00 -28.41
C SER A 516 19.01 21.91 -28.28
N HIS A 517 19.58 20.70 -28.07
CA HIS A 517 21.02 20.46 -27.85
C HIS A 517 21.51 19.26 -28.67
N PRO A 518 21.47 19.30 -30.02
CA PRO A 518 21.78 18.17 -30.86
C PRO A 518 23.20 17.61 -30.65
N GLN A 519 24.15 18.45 -30.27
CA GLN A 519 25.53 18.04 -29.97
C GLN A 519 25.68 17.13 -28.78
N ALA A 520 24.71 17.13 -27.85
CA ALA A 520 24.72 16.26 -26.68
C ALA A 520 24.07 14.89 -26.94
N ARG A 521 23.47 14.70 -28.13
CA ARG A 521 22.66 13.52 -28.44
C ARG A 521 23.46 12.22 -28.35
N SER A 522 24.67 12.18 -28.88
CA SER A 522 25.56 11.01 -28.85
C SER A 522 26.05 10.62 -27.46
N ARG A 523 25.92 11.52 -26.48
CA ARG A 523 26.36 11.36 -25.08
C ARG A 523 25.20 11.09 -24.11
N PHE A 524 24.01 10.93 -24.63
CA PHE A 524 22.81 10.63 -23.85
C PHE A 524 22.18 9.32 -24.32
N ALA A 525 21.86 8.44 -23.35
CA ALA A 525 21.09 7.22 -23.61
C ALA A 525 19.89 7.14 -22.66
N LEU A 526 18.73 6.76 -23.23
CA LEU A 526 17.51 6.42 -22.48
C LEU A 526 17.17 4.97 -22.76
N ILE A 527 17.61 4.08 -21.88
CA ILE A 527 17.39 2.64 -21.96
C ILE A 527 16.02 2.33 -21.35
N PRO A 528 15.13 1.60 -22.04
CA PRO A 528 13.87 1.15 -21.45
C PRO A 528 14.09 0.33 -20.16
N ALA A 529 13.06 0.26 -19.32
CA ALA A 529 13.11 -0.57 -18.12
C ALA A 529 13.45 -2.02 -18.47
N MET A 530 14.40 -2.57 -17.76
CA MET A 530 14.87 -3.95 -17.89
C MET A 530 14.66 -4.70 -16.58
N ALA A 531 14.84 -6.03 -16.61
CA ALA A 531 14.79 -6.83 -15.40
C ALA A 531 15.79 -6.32 -14.35
N ASN A 532 15.43 -6.36 -13.08
CA ASN A 532 16.29 -5.90 -11.98
C ASN A 532 17.67 -6.56 -12.00
N GLU A 533 17.73 -7.83 -12.36
CA GLU A 533 18.99 -8.59 -12.48
C GLU A 533 19.93 -7.98 -13.55
N ASP A 534 19.38 -7.56 -14.68
CA ASP A 534 20.17 -6.92 -15.76
C ASP A 534 20.60 -5.51 -15.41
N VAL A 535 19.76 -4.76 -14.64
CA VAL A 535 20.18 -3.47 -14.06
C VAL A 535 21.39 -3.68 -13.15
N ARG A 536 21.33 -4.64 -12.23
CA ARG A 536 22.42 -4.95 -11.30
C ARG A 536 23.68 -5.47 -12.00
N ARG A 537 23.54 -6.16 -13.15
CA ARG A 537 24.67 -6.55 -14.01
C ARG A 537 25.32 -5.33 -14.66
N LEU A 538 24.50 -4.43 -15.23
CA LEU A 538 24.97 -3.20 -15.84
C LEU A 538 25.73 -2.33 -14.82
N GLU A 539 25.20 -2.16 -13.62
CA GLU A 539 25.87 -1.42 -12.53
C GLU A 539 27.24 -1.99 -12.19
N ARG A 540 27.35 -3.33 -12.12
CA ARG A 540 28.65 -4.01 -11.87
C ARG A 540 29.61 -3.86 -13.02
N ALA A 541 29.11 -4.00 -14.23
CA ALA A 541 29.93 -3.78 -15.42
C ALA A 541 30.46 -2.35 -15.50
N LEU A 542 29.67 -1.35 -15.09
CA LEU A 542 30.06 0.06 -15.02
C LEU A 542 30.93 0.40 -13.79
N ALA A 543 30.90 -0.43 -12.75
CA ALA A 543 31.75 -0.27 -11.57
C ALA A 543 33.17 -0.82 -11.79
N ASP A 544 33.39 -1.63 -12.82
CA ASP A 544 34.68 -2.21 -13.18
C ASP A 544 35.54 -1.16 -13.94
N PRO A 545 36.66 -0.68 -13.38
CA PRO A 545 37.47 0.34 -13.98
C PRO A 545 38.17 -0.11 -15.27
N ASP A 546 38.35 -1.41 -15.47
CA ASP A 546 38.96 -1.97 -16.69
C ASP A 546 37.96 -2.03 -17.86
N ARG A 547 36.66 -1.94 -17.57
CA ARG A 547 35.57 -2.08 -18.56
C ARG A 547 34.90 -0.77 -18.93
N ALA A 548 34.82 0.18 -18.03
CA ALA A 548 34.12 1.46 -18.22
C ALA A 548 34.90 2.63 -17.62
N ALA A 549 34.64 3.83 -18.12
CA ALA A 549 35.13 5.06 -17.51
C ALA A 549 34.49 5.27 -16.11
N ARG A 550 34.99 6.29 -15.39
CA ARG A 550 34.47 6.70 -14.09
C ARG A 550 32.95 6.80 -14.09
N CYS A 551 32.23 5.86 -13.49
CA CYS A 551 30.78 5.92 -13.37
C CYS A 551 30.36 6.44 -11.99
N TRP A 552 29.35 7.30 -11.97
CA TRP A 552 28.61 7.74 -10.79
C TRP A 552 27.16 7.32 -10.91
N TYR A 553 26.62 6.74 -9.85
CA TYR A 553 25.17 6.62 -9.73
C TYR A 553 24.59 7.93 -9.21
N VAL A 554 23.57 8.47 -9.88
CA VAL A 554 22.95 9.75 -9.54
C VAL A 554 21.45 9.56 -9.37
N CYS A 555 20.95 9.82 -8.16
CA CYS A 555 19.51 9.87 -7.86
C CYS A 555 19.08 11.33 -7.73
N PRO A 556 18.42 11.94 -8.74
CA PRO A 556 18.00 13.33 -8.70
C PRO A 556 16.64 13.55 -8.06
N SER A 557 15.99 12.53 -7.53
CA SER A 557 14.62 12.56 -7.00
C SER A 557 14.38 13.75 -6.06
N ALA A 558 13.22 14.36 -6.17
CA ALA A 558 12.77 15.38 -5.22
C ALA A 558 12.76 14.83 -3.79
N LYS A 559 12.33 13.55 -3.67
CA LYS A 559 12.27 12.80 -2.42
C LYS A 559 12.34 11.31 -2.72
N GLU A 560 13.08 10.59 -1.91
CA GLU A 560 13.06 9.12 -1.83
C GLU A 560 12.61 8.70 -0.45
N GLU A 561 11.66 7.79 -0.36
CA GLU A 561 11.29 7.25 0.95
C GLU A 561 12.44 6.41 1.52
N PHE A 562 13.04 5.53 0.70
CA PHE A 562 14.23 4.78 1.08
C PHE A 562 15.31 4.79 -0.02
N GLY A 563 14.95 4.50 -1.28
CA GLY A 563 15.86 4.55 -2.43
C GLY A 563 16.62 3.25 -2.67
N ILE A 564 15.90 2.15 -2.87
CA ILE A 564 16.46 0.81 -3.12
C ILE A 564 17.50 0.81 -4.25
N ALA A 565 17.24 1.50 -5.37
CA ALA A 565 18.18 1.57 -6.49
C ALA A 565 19.52 2.24 -6.13
N VAL A 566 19.52 3.16 -5.14
CA VAL A 566 20.77 3.74 -4.62
C VAL A 566 21.57 2.68 -3.87
N LEU A 567 20.91 1.85 -3.06
CA LEU A 567 21.55 0.75 -2.35
C LEU A 567 22.12 -0.30 -3.31
N GLU A 568 21.39 -0.62 -4.39
CA GLU A 568 21.83 -1.57 -5.43
C GLU A 568 23.11 -1.10 -6.12
N ALA A 569 23.15 0.18 -6.50
CA ALA A 569 24.32 0.80 -7.09
C ALA A 569 25.52 0.83 -6.11
N MET A 570 25.29 1.18 -4.84
CA MET A 570 26.33 1.15 -3.80
C MET A 570 26.85 -0.29 -3.60
N GLU A 571 25.97 -1.28 -3.56
CA GLU A 571 26.35 -2.70 -3.41
C GLU A 571 27.15 -3.19 -4.63
N ALA A 572 26.79 -2.75 -5.84
CA ALA A 572 27.54 -3.02 -7.06
C ALA A 572 28.95 -2.40 -7.02
N GLY A 573 29.18 -1.38 -6.21
CA GLY A 573 30.45 -0.67 -6.03
C GLY A 573 30.54 0.63 -6.81
N LEU A 574 29.43 1.16 -7.27
CA LEU A 574 29.36 2.51 -7.79
C LEU A 574 29.37 3.53 -6.65
N PRO A 575 30.14 4.62 -6.75
CA PRO A 575 29.97 5.76 -5.87
C PRO A 575 28.59 6.39 -6.15
N ALA A 576 27.81 6.61 -5.11
CA ALA A 576 26.45 7.08 -5.25
C ALA A 576 26.28 8.55 -4.81
N ALA A 577 25.42 9.25 -5.51
CA ALA A 577 24.95 10.57 -5.13
C ALA A 577 23.41 10.57 -5.09
N GLY A 578 22.83 11.10 -4.03
CA GLY A 578 21.40 11.06 -3.83
C GLY A 578 20.86 12.26 -3.04
N PRO A 579 19.53 12.40 -2.93
CA PRO A 579 18.91 13.58 -2.38
C PRO A 579 19.25 13.81 -0.90
N LEU A 580 19.44 15.05 -0.54
CA LEU A 580 19.62 15.51 0.84
C LEU A 580 18.36 15.28 1.69
N ARG A 581 17.17 15.17 1.05
CA ARG A 581 15.88 14.96 1.71
C ARG A 581 15.38 13.54 1.50
N GLY A 582 14.73 12.97 2.51
CA GLY A 582 14.19 11.60 2.47
C GLY A 582 15.14 10.55 3.02
N GLY A 583 14.83 9.28 2.76
CA GLY A 583 15.50 8.12 3.36
C GLY A 583 16.95 7.91 2.93
N VAL A 584 17.34 8.40 1.73
CA VAL A 584 18.73 8.26 1.24
C VAL A 584 19.74 8.90 2.18
N ALA A 585 19.44 10.06 2.74
CA ALA A 585 20.31 10.75 3.69
C ALA A 585 20.50 10.00 5.04
N HIS A 586 19.73 8.92 5.27
CA HIS A 586 19.87 8.08 6.45
C HIS A 586 21.08 7.16 6.36
N TYR A 587 21.40 6.64 5.18
CA TYR A 587 22.51 5.71 4.96
C TYR A 587 23.67 6.29 4.15
N LEU A 588 23.40 7.30 3.33
CA LEU A 588 24.42 7.97 2.52
C LEU A 588 24.96 9.18 3.29
N ARG A 589 26.20 9.11 3.76
CA ARG A 589 26.89 10.18 4.48
C ARG A 589 27.72 11.02 3.53
N ASP A 590 27.44 12.35 3.47
CA ASP A 590 28.09 13.29 2.56
C ASP A 590 29.62 13.30 2.72
N GLY A 591 30.33 13.04 1.63
CA GLY A 591 31.80 12.96 1.60
C GLY A 591 32.43 11.75 2.29
N VAL A 592 31.62 10.81 2.81
CA VAL A 592 32.11 9.62 3.51
C VAL A 592 31.72 8.34 2.76
N SER A 593 30.43 8.08 2.52
CA SER A 593 29.94 6.90 1.80
C SER A 593 29.25 7.24 0.49
N GLY A 594 29.20 8.52 0.14
CA GLY A 594 28.60 9.06 -1.10
C GLY A 594 28.50 10.56 -1.02
N ILE A 595 27.70 11.16 -1.89
CA ILE A 595 27.49 12.61 -1.95
C ILE A 595 26.00 12.94 -1.86
N LEU A 596 25.64 13.85 -0.96
CA LEU A 596 24.28 14.35 -0.85
C LEU A 596 24.06 15.55 -1.79
N LEU A 597 22.96 15.52 -2.55
CA LEU A 597 22.57 16.51 -3.53
C LEU A 597 21.39 17.33 -3.03
N ASP A 598 21.48 18.64 -3.18
CA ASP A 598 20.30 19.49 -3.06
C ASP A 598 19.48 19.43 -4.36
N THR A 599 18.50 18.53 -4.37
CA THR A 599 17.60 18.29 -5.51
C THR A 599 16.36 19.19 -5.52
N SER A 600 16.26 20.14 -4.57
CA SER A 600 15.12 21.04 -4.48
C SER A 600 15.12 22.15 -5.55
N SER A 601 16.24 22.35 -6.24
CA SER A 601 16.39 23.36 -7.28
C SER A 601 17.44 22.97 -8.33
N ALA A 602 17.28 23.49 -9.55
CA ALA A 602 18.24 23.31 -10.62
C ALA A 602 19.65 23.82 -10.22
N SER A 603 19.74 24.93 -9.50
CA SER A 603 21.02 25.48 -9.03
C SER A 603 21.69 24.60 -7.98
N GLY A 604 20.91 24.01 -7.06
CA GLY A 604 21.39 23.04 -6.07
C GLY A 604 21.96 21.79 -6.73
N LEU A 605 21.17 21.20 -7.65
CA LEU A 605 21.58 20.02 -8.42
C LEU A 605 22.81 20.32 -9.28
N THR A 606 22.90 21.50 -9.93
CA THR A 606 24.09 21.93 -10.71
C THR A 606 25.36 21.92 -9.84
N ARG A 607 25.30 22.53 -8.65
CA ARG A 607 26.45 22.53 -7.72
C ARG A 607 26.87 21.11 -7.35
N GLY A 608 25.88 20.26 -7.05
CA GLY A 608 26.10 18.86 -6.73
C GLY A 608 26.81 18.09 -7.86
N LEU A 609 26.28 18.15 -9.08
CA LEU A 609 26.85 17.46 -10.23
C LEU A 609 28.27 17.95 -10.58
N ARG A 610 28.52 19.25 -10.50
CA ARG A 610 29.87 19.79 -10.68
C ARG A 610 30.86 19.27 -9.62
N ARG A 611 30.40 19.13 -8.37
CA ARG A 611 31.19 18.51 -7.30
C ARG A 611 31.52 17.05 -7.61
N LEU A 612 30.57 16.25 -8.12
CA LEU A 612 30.81 14.85 -8.49
C LEU A 612 31.93 14.69 -9.51
N VAL A 613 31.87 15.46 -10.59
CA VAL A 613 32.84 15.38 -11.69
C VAL A 613 34.23 15.89 -11.25
N ALA A 614 34.30 16.73 -10.23
CA ALA A 614 35.55 17.26 -9.68
C ALA A 614 36.22 16.33 -8.63
N VAL A 615 35.56 15.27 -8.18
CA VAL A 615 36.11 14.32 -7.20
C VAL A 615 37.32 13.59 -7.79
N ARG A 616 38.43 13.57 -7.05
CA ARG A 616 39.63 12.81 -7.47
C ARG A 616 39.36 11.32 -7.46
N GLU A 617 40.05 10.57 -8.31
CA GLU A 617 39.83 9.13 -8.47
C GLU A 617 39.97 8.35 -7.17
N THR A 618 41.03 8.63 -6.41
CA THR A 618 41.28 7.96 -5.11
C THR A 618 40.15 8.19 -4.10
N ASP A 619 39.57 9.42 -4.10
CA ASP A 619 38.47 9.77 -3.20
C ASP A 619 37.17 9.11 -3.67
N ARG A 620 36.94 9.04 -4.99
CA ARG A 620 35.82 8.34 -5.62
C ARG A 620 35.80 6.87 -5.25
N GLU A 621 36.93 6.19 -5.37
CA GLU A 621 37.06 4.79 -5.00
C GLU A 621 36.85 4.54 -3.50
N GLN A 622 37.28 5.49 -2.65
CA GLN A 622 37.04 5.38 -1.21
C GLN A 622 35.55 5.52 -0.89
N LEU A 623 34.84 6.47 -1.55
CA LEU A 623 33.40 6.64 -1.40
C LEU A 623 32.65 5.35 -1.82
N ALA A 624 33.03 4.75 -2.94
CA ALA A 624 32.47 3.50 -3.44
C ALA A 624 32.66 2.34 -2.46
N ARG A 625 33.89 2.15 -1.96
CA ARG A 625 34.20 1.08 -0.98
C ARG A 625 33.38 1.25 0.31
N ARG A 626 33.41 2.44 0.90
CA ARG A 626 32.65 2.73 2.13
C ARG A 626 31.16 2.62 1.93
N GLY A 627 30.66 3.06 0.78
CA GLY A 627 29.25 2.90 0.40
C GLY A 627 28.83 1.43 0.35
N ARG A 628 29.64 0.59 -0.29
CA ARG A 628 29.41 -0.86 -0.36
C ARG A 628 29.43 -1.50 1.03
N ASP A 629 30.36 -1.11 1.90
CA ASP A 629 30.45 -1.62 3.28
C ASP A 629 29.21 -1.26 4.11
N VAL A 630 28.69 -0.04 3.95
CA VAL A 630 27.44 0.38 4.61
C VAL A 630 26.28 -0.55 4.20
N VAL A 631 26.12 -0.82 2.90
CA VAL A 631 25.02 -1.68 2.43
C VAL A 631 25.18 -3.11 2.97
N ARG A 632 26.36 -3.71 2.83
CA ARG A 632 26.61 -5.09 3.25
C ARG A 632 26.41 -5.31 4.75
N ASN A 633 26.81 -4.34 5.56
CA ASN A 633 26.76 -4.48 7.01
C ASN A 633 25.43 -4.10 7.63
N GLN A 634 24.67 -3.17 7.02
CA GLN A 634 23.50 -2.56 7.67
C GLN A 634 22.20 -2.70 6.86
N TYR A 635 22.30 -2.82 5.52
CA TYR A 635 21.13 -2.77 4.62
C TYR A 635 21.04 -4.04 3.75
N SER A 636 21.38 -5.19 4.34
CA SER A 636 21.13 -6.49 3.72
C SER A 636 19.72 -6.97 4.03
N VAL A 637 19.12 -7.74 3.12
CA VAL A 637 17.84 -8.38 3.35
C VAL A 637 17.84 -9.29 4.57
N THR A 638 18.98 -9.89 4.91
CA THR A 638 19.14 -10.71 6.13
C THR A 638 18.95 -9.86 7.39
N ALA A 639 19.61 -8.69 7.46
CA ALA A 639 19.45 -7.78 8.60
C ALA A 639 17.98 -7.29 8.73
N MET A 640 17.32 -7.01 7.61
CA MET A 640 15.90 -6.65 7.57
C MET A 640 15.02 -7.80 8.07
N ALA A 641 15.22 -9.02 7.56
CA ALA A 641 14.46 -10.19 7.95
C ALA A 641 14.62 -10.52 9.45
N ASP A 642 15.83 -10.46 9.97
CA ASP A 642 16.11 -10.70 11.40
C ASP A 642 15.45 -9.62 12.29
N ALA A 643 15.48 -8.36 11.86
CA ALA A 643 14.80 -7.28 12.59
C ALA A 643 13.29 -7.47 12.61
N LEU A 644 12.68 -7.76 11.45
CA LEU A 644 11.24 -8.01 11.35
C LEU A 644 10.81 -9.29 12.08
N ALA A 645 11.61 -10.37 12.02
CA ALA A 645 11.32 -11.61 12.75
C ALA A 645 11.24 -11.38 14.27
N ARG A 646 12.05 -10.47 14.82
CA ARG A 646 11.93 -10.06 16.22
C ARG A 646 10.59 -9.36 16.50
N GLU A 647 10.16 -8.45 15.63
CA GLU A 647 8.86 -7.77 15.77
C GLU A 647 7.68 -8.77 15.64
N TYR A 648 7.80 -9.77 14.77
CA TYR A 648 6.79 -10.81 14.61
C TYR A 648 6.69 -11.75 15.81
N THR A 649 7.76 -11.94 16.57
CA THR A 649 7.80 -12.82 17.75
C THR A 649 7.58 -12.10 19.08
N ALA A 650 7.97 -10.83 19.20
CA ALA A 650 7.91 -10.06 20.45
C ALA A 650 6.51 -10.01 21.11
N GLY A 651 5.43 -10.01 20.32
CA GLY A 651 4.07 -10.00 20.84
C GLY A 651 3.45 -11.38 21.10
N ALA A 652 4.13 -12.47 20.73
CA ALA A 652 3.58 -13.82 20.95
C ALA A 652 3.55 -14.22 22.43
N ALA A 653 4.37 -13.60 23.27
CA ALA A 653 4.45 -13.85 24.71
C ALA A 653 3.24 -13.27 25.50
N HIS A 654 2.41 -12.40 24.91
CA HIS A 654 1.31 -11.70 25.59
C HIS A 654 -0.10 -12.16 25.17
N ARG A 655 -0.26 -13.25 24.41
CA ARG A 655 -1.59 -13.82 24.19
C ARG A 655 -2.00 -14.65 25.43
N PRO A 656 -3.09 -14.27 26.15
CA PRO A 656 -3.76 -15.23 27.01
C PRO A 656 -4.23 -16.37 26.11
N THR A 657 -3.75 -17.58 26.37
CA THR A 657 -4.17 -18.79 25.68
C THR A 657 -5.70 -18.82 25.63
N ALA A 658 -6.29 -18.87 24.45
CA ALA A 658 -7.74 -18.89 24.22
C ALA A 658 -8.46 -20.12 24.83
N ALA A 659 -7.76 -20.93 25.61
CA ALA A 659 -8.29 -22.06 26.39
C ALA A 659 -9.01 -21.64 27.69
N GLY A 660 -8.93 -20.35 28.11
CA GLY A 660 -9.50 -19.86 29.37
C GLY A 660 -10.85 -19.15 29.27
N SER A 661 -11.35 -18.76 28.08
CA SER A 661 -12.55 -17.94 27.97
C SER A 661 -13.86 -18.67 27.64
N ARG A 662 -13.88 -19.99 27.69
CA ARG A 662 -15.11 -20.78 27.55
C ARG A 662 -15.66 -21.33 28.88
N ARG A 663 -15.55 -20.57 29.98
CA ARG A 663 -16.29 -20.86 31.20
C ARG A 663 -16.55 -19.59 31.98
N ALA A 664 -17.42 -18.73 31.50
CA ALA A 664 -18.13 -17.74 32.36
C ALA A 664 -19.42 -17.35 31.64
N GLY A 665 -20.52 -17.97 31.96
CA GLY A 665 -21.84 -17.59 31.42
C GLY A 665 -22.91 -18.66 31.49
N GLU A 666 -22.92 -19.55 32.50
CA GLU A 666 -24.20 -20.16 32.92
C GLU A 666 -24.85 -19.24 33.94
N PRO A 667 -26.08 -18.77 33.73
CA PRO A 667 -26.80 -18.03 34.78
C PRO A 667 -27.25 -19.00 35.87
N ASP A 668 -26.83 -18.73 37.12
CA ASP A 668 -27.36 -19.37 38.32
C ASP A 668 -28.89 -19.26 38.34
N ALA A 669 -29.52 -20.41 38.37
CA ALA A 669 -30.96 -20.53 38.57
C ALA A 669 -31.31 -19.99 39.97
N LEU A 670 -32.04 -18.90 40.03
CA LEU A 670 -32.70 -18.39 41.21
C LEU A 670 -33.56 -19.49 41.89
N ARG A 671 -33.06 -20.06 43.00
CA ARG A 671 -33.88 -20.81 43.92
C ARG A 671 -34.71 -19.81 44.75
N ALA A 672 -36.00 -19.89 44.59
CA ALA A 672 -36.96 -19.22 45.50
C ALA A 672 -36.89 -19.86 46.90
N PRO A 673 -36.96 -19.07 47.98
CA PRO A 673 -37.15 -19.62 49.31
C PRO A 673 -38.62 -20.02 49.53
N GLY A 674 -38.84 -21.25 50.02
CA GLY A 674 -40.07 -21.73 50.57
C GLY A 674 -40.28 -21.22 52.00
#